data_d6c8422f84d1c475f2843570b6a949d2
#
_entry.id   d6c8422f84d1c475f2843570b6a949d2
#
_cell.length_a   1.000
_cell.length_b   1.000
_cell.length_c   1.000
_cell.angle_alpha   90.00
_cell.angle_beta   90.00
_cell.angle_gamma   90.00
#
_symmetry.space_group_name_H-M   'P 1'
#
loop_
_entity.id
_entity.type
_entity.pdbx_description
1 polymer ?
#
loop_
_entity_poly.entity_id
_entity_poly.type
_entity_poly.pdbx_seq_one_letter_code
_entity_poly.pdbx_strand_id
1 'polypeptide(L)'
;MTSSNHRNPLARLTREQDGRNAALLRGTPTLGREVRSDVLPFALDLTRAGIAVDADTMLAALEKTAATIAIESLVSLARDNDIDHLGGGLELIGPLLMTLSVVDYGARHYAIEHGHTSIGYYAALAALGFLPRERVIESFRRSLDMAGHVSWVPGGTPIGSGRLGVSMPVGAGLALGLKAHHGADAFVVCHTGDAGWISGQALNGFVAASLHGAPITFVMHKNGIQLSGPTARVMNKDPRPIVSSLGITVLEIPSLHDRPRLFEAYHEAYQLAQAGRPSLIYPLGFGPAEGTTVQRFGEIYGISDSVTAFAERHHVATSTPIWVPGSLMSYRDAEAMTQCVFYVNGLAGGEAHHDGGMKGRDHVSVLANPLLTLTPAEQKALADLRARPARQVISLARPPRGTTNLPLDAADLAGIKLPNADQWVSARAGTEAAYVAIARKYPQNCFFVSCDLNPSTKLGKAADLLPPGHSIEMSIQEQAATLLTNGLSFSSSKPQLNVFATFAAFMEGIAREGFEFWRYQRNLDGPNEGLNVLLHLSHVGACTGRDHFSGWSLDWVNLSLGYLPYLRRFYAPSDARSAFIAVRDAAAGMGGHIVAIPRDVLPILTKKGTTEPIWSAEDAWEPVTALRTEAGAQAVVLALGAPAYVAAAAADQATAAGVPTDVYVVNGFPVPDAFFEGIAGKYSHVLTIEDGVIGTATAGLRGFAAFVTGHLASTGVKLEYFGIVDPQLAPSETHLLVWEHYGMTEARLAEALLGAGSGASRIP
;
A
#
# COMPACT_ATOMS: atom_id res chain seq x y z
N MET A 1 -9.85 -40.28 -11.00
CA MET A 1 -9.41 -38.84 -11.05
C MET A 1 -10.47 -38.00 -11.78
N THR A 2 -11.72 -37.97 -11.33
CA THR A 2 -12.80 -37.24 -12.03
C THR A 2 -13.95 -36.93 -11.10
N SER A 3 -13.76 -36.13 -10.03
CA SER A 3 -14.94 -35.63 -9.29
C SER A 3 -14.72 -34.41 -8.40
N SER A 4 -13.51 -33.88 -8.29
CA SER A 4 -13.26 -32.75 -7.35
C SER A 4 -13.53 -31.34 -7.94
N ASN A 5 -13.84 -31.25 -9.23
CA ASN A 5 -13.88 -29.94 -9.94
C ASN A 5 -15.21 -29.17 -9.83
N HIS A 6 -16.22 -29.65 -9.12
CA HIS A 6 -17.54 -29.03 -9.14
C HIS A 6 -17.97 -28.33 -7.85
N ARG A 7 -17.17 -28.38 -6.78
CA ARG A 7 -17.59 -27.91 -5.46
C ARG A 7 -17.41 -26.41 -5.23
N ASN A 8 -16.29 -25.81 -5.68
CA ASN A 8 -16.11 -24.36 -5.65
C ASN A 8 -16.26 -23.79 -7.07
N PRO A 9 -17.31 -23.00 -7.36
CA PRO A 9 -17.54 -22.47 -8.71
C PRO A 9 -16.42 -21.56 -9.21
N LEU A 10 -15.65 -20.94 -8.30
CA LEU A 10 -14.53 -20.08 -8.65
C LEU A 10 -13.22 -20.84 -8.88
N ALA A 11 -13.07 -22.07 -8.39
CA ALA A 11 -11.80 -22.79 -8.45
C ALA A 11 -11.27 -22.97 -9.88
N ARG A 12 -12.14 -23.24 -10.85
CA ARG A 12 -11.75 -23.32 -12.27
C ARG A 12 -11.31 -21.97 -12.83
N LEU A 13 -12.14 -20.93 -12.59
CA LEU A 13 -11.85 -19.57 -13.07
C LEU A 13 -10.56 -19.01 -12.46
N THR A 14 -10.33 -19.30 -11.18
CA THR A 14 -9.08 -18.89 -10.49
C THR A 14 -7.87 -19.55 -11.14
N ARG A 15 -7.89 -20.87 -11.39
CA ARG A 15 -6.75 -21.56 -12.06
C ARG A 15 -6.51 -21.06 -13.48
N GLU A 16 -7.58 -20.80 -14.23
CA GLU A 16 -7.45 -20.20 -15.58
C GLU A 16 -6.82 -18.81 -15.52
N GLN A 17 -7.23 -18.00 -14.54
CA GLN A 17 -6.67 -16.66 -14.35
C GLN A 17 -5.21 -16.72 -13.86
N ASP A 18 -4.87 -17.63 -12.97
CA ASP A 18 -3.49 -17.84 -12.51
C ASP A 18 -2.58 -18.22 -13.67
N GLY A 19 -3.07 -19.04 -14.61
CA GLY A 19 -2.35 -19.34 -15.84
C GLY A 19 -2.07 -18.10 -16.70
N ARG A 20 -3.04 -17.22 -16.85
CA ARG A 20 -2.91 -15.94 -17.56
C ARG A 20 -1.94 -14.99 -16.82
N ASN A 21 -2.07 -14.88 -15.50
CA ASN A 21 -1.18 -14.07 -14.67
C ASN A 21 0.26 -14.56 -14.76
N ALA A 22 0.49 -15.86 -14.69
CA ALA A 22 1.81 -16.45 -14.85
C ALA A 22 2.42 -16.19 -16.24
N ALA A 23 1.61 -16.19 -17.30
CA ALA A 23 2.05 -15.84 -18.64
C ALA A 23 2.45 -14.36 -18.74
N LEU A 24 1.66 -13.47 -18.16
CA LEU A 24 1.94 -12.04 -18.11
C LEU A 24 3.24 -11.75 -17.34
N LEU A 25 3.44 -12.39 -16.18
CA LEU A 25 4.66 -12.25 -15.37
C LEU A 25 5.91 -12.72 -16.12
N ARG A 26 5.83 -13.84 -16.86
CA ARG A 26 6.95 -14.31 -17.70
C ARG A 26 7.31 -13.32 -18.80
N GLY A 27 6.35 -12.58 -19.32
CA GLY A 27 6.56 -11.52 -20.31
C GLY A 27 7.10 -10.21 -19.71
N THR A 28 7.26 -10.12 -18.38
CA THR A 28 7.68 -8.90 -17.67
C THR A 28 8.95 -9.17 -16.84
N PRO A 29 10.12 -9.28 -17.48
CA PRO A 29 11.36 -9.69 -16.81
C PRO A 29 11.92 -8.66 -15.82
N THR A 30 11.39 -7.43 -15.80
CA THR A 30 11.77 -6.37 -14.84
C THR A 30 11.23 -6.62 -13.44
N LEU A 31 10.23 -7.50 -13.28
CA LEU A 31 9.69 -7.87 -11.98
C LEU A 31 10.60 -8.94 -11.32
N GLY A 32 11.67 -8.48 -10.71
CA GLY A 32 12.59 -9.30 -9.95
C GLY A 32 12.70 -8.88 -8.50
N ARG A 33 13.17 -9.79 -7.65
CA ARG A 33 13.28 -9.55 -6.19
C ARG A 33 14.44 -8.66 -5.83
N GLU A 34 15.54 -8.86 -6.52
CA GLU A 34 16.75 -8.06 -6.40
C GLU A 34 17.27 -7.85 -7.81
N VAL A 35 17.26 -6.62 -8.25
CA VAL A 35 17.74 -6.27 -9.58
C VAL A 35 19.05 -5.52 -9.44
N ARG A 36 20.10 -6.10 -10.03
CA ARG A 36 21.39 -5.45 -10.19
C ARG A 36 21.42 -4.78 -11.54
N SER A 37 21.67 -3.48 -11.53
CA SER A 37 21.80 -2.67 -12.74
C SER A 37 23.19 -2.06 -12.81
N ASP A 38 23.85 -2.22 -13.95
CA ASP A 38 25.05 -1.48 -14.30
C ASP A 38 24.61 -0.20 -15.00
N VAL A 39 24.64 0.91 -14.26
CA VAL A 39 24.14 2.21 -14.71
C VAL A 39 25.27 3.20 -14.97
N LEU A 40 24.97 4.31 -15.64
CA LEU A 40 25.95 5.38 -15.85
C LEU A 40 26.52 5.83 -14.50
N PRO A 41 27.85 6.03 -14.39
CA PRO A 41 28.52 6.35 -13.13
C PRO A 41 28.40 7.83 -12.78
N PHE A 42 27.16 8.35 -12.80
CA PHE A 42 26.83 9.72 -12.43
C PHE A 42 26.23 9.76 -11.03
N ALA A 43 26.91 10.46 -10.14
CA ALA A 43 26.45 10.71 -8.77
C ALA A 43 26.99 12.03 -8.28
N LEU A 44 26.18 12.73 -7.48
CA LEU A 44 26.55 14.00 -6.82
C LEU A 44 26.70 13.75 -5.32
N ASP A 45 27.64 14.48 -4.73
CA ASP A 45 27.96 14.39 -3.30
C ASP A 45 27.18 15.45 -2.52
N LEU A 46 26.13 15.04 -1.81
CA LEU A 46 25.30 15.91 -0.98
C LEU A 46 26.05 16.55 0.21
N THR A 47 27.24 16.09 0.54
CA THR A 47 28.03 16.69 1.62
C THR A 47 28.72 17.99 1.19
N ARG A 48 28.75 18.27 -0.11
CA ARG A 48 29.38 19.46 -0.70
C ARG A 48 28.33 20.45 -1.17
N ALA A 49 28.54 21.73 -0.83
CA ALA A 49 27.73 22.80 -1.39
C ALA A 49 28.17 23.10 -2.85
N GLY A 50 27.17 23.29 -3.71
CA GLY A 50 27.36 23.66 -5.10
C GLY A 50 27.67 22.52 -6.05
N ILE A 51 27.27 22.69 -7.30
CA ILE A 51 27.45 21.75 -8.39
C ILE A 51 28.58 22.22 -9.32
N ALA A 52 29.44 21.31 -9.75
CA ALA A 52 30.50 21.64 -10.71
C ALA A 52 29.91 21.85 -12.13
N VAL A 53 30.54 22.70 -12.93
CA VAL A 53 30.08 23.04 -14.29
C VAL A 53 29.96 21.83 -15.21
N ASP A 54 30.88 20.90 -15.10
CA ASP A 54 30.85 19.65 -15.88
C ASP A 54 29.70 18.74 -15.45
N ALA A 55 29.35 18.72 -14.16
CA ALA A 55 28.20 17.99 -13.67
C ALA A 55 26.86 18.64 -14.10
N ASP A 56 26.78 19.97 -14.14
CA ASP A 56 25.62 20.68 -14.68
C ASP A 56 25.44 20.41 -16.18
N THR A 57 26.55 20.45 -16.95
CA THR A 57 26.52 20.07 -18.39
C THR A 57 26.05 18.63 -18.59
N MET A 58 26.47 17.72 -17.70
CA MET A 58 26.05 16.31 -17.74
C MET A 58 24.54 16.16 -17.44
N LEU A 59 24.03 16.87 -16.43
CA LEU A 59 22.60 16.87 -16.12
C LEU A 59 21.79 17.41 -17.31
N ALA A 60 22.26 18.45 -18.00
CA ALA A 60 21.61 18.96 -19.20
C ALA A 60 21.56 17.90 -20.33
N ALA A 61 22.67 17.16 -20.53
CA ALA A 61 22.70 16.09 -21.51
C ALA A 61 21.76 14.93 -21.18
N LEU A 62 21.70 14.52 -19.91
CA LEU A 62 20.80 13.49 -19.43
C LEU A 62 19.33 13.93 -19.54
N GLU A 63 19.02 15.19 -19.24
CA GLU A 63 17.67 15.77 -19.34
C GLU A 63 17.17 15.73 -20.78
N LYS A 64 17.97 16.16 -21.76
CA LYS A 64 17.63 16.07 -23.19
C LYS A 64 17.45 14.62 -23.64
N THR A 65 18.30 13.73 -23.18
CA THR A 65 18.19 12.29 -23.48
C THR A 65 16.89 11.72 -22.96
N ALA A 66 16.54 12.02 -21.70
CA ALA A 66 15.29 11.56 -21.10
C ALA A 66 14.06 12.20 -21.77
N ALA A 67 14.11 13.50 -22.07
CA ALA A 67 13.00 14.17 -22.79
C ALA A 67 12.76 13.55 -24.15
N THR A 68 13.83 13.20 -24.90
CA THR A 68 13.70 12.49 -26.17
C THR A 68 13.01 11.14 -26.01
N ILE A 69 13.41 10.33 -25.01
CA ILE A 69 12.79 9.03 -24.71
C ILE A 69 11.30 9.22 -24.37
N ALA A 70 10.99 10.19 -23.52
CA ALA A 70 9.62 10.47 -23.11
C ALA A 70 8.74 10.85 -24.33
N ILE A 71 9.22 11.75 -25.19
CA ILE A 71 8.49 12.19 -26.38
C ILE A 71 8.30 11.05 -27.37
N GLU A 72 9.34 10.26 -27.62
CA GLU A 72 9.23 9.07 -28.48
C GLU A 72 8.22 8.05 -27.95
N SER A 73 8.18 7.86 -26.65
CA SER A 73 7.20 6.99 -25.97
C SER A 73 5.77 7.53 -26.16
N LEU A 74 5.59 8.84 -26.00
CA LEU A 74 4.30 9.50 -26.20
C LEU A 74 3.86 9.43 -27.66
N VAL A 75 4.77 9.63 -28.62
CA VAL A 75 4.51 9.46 -30.06
C VAL A 75 4.10 8.02 -30.37
N SER A 76 4.79 7.05 -29.80
CA SER A 76 4.42 5.63 -29.93
C SER A 76 3.01 5.35 -29.38
N LEU A 77 2.68 5.90 -28.22
CA LEU A 77 1.38 5.73 -27.58
C LEU A 77 0.26 6.46 -28.37
N ALA A 78 0.56 7.61 -28.96
CA ALA A 78 -0.38 8.35 -29.81
C ALA A 78 -0.90 7.55 -30.99
N ARG A 79 -0.11 6.62 -31.53
CA ARG A 79 -0.53 5.69 -32.58
C ARG A 79 -1.67 4.79 -32.15
N ASP A 80 -1.78 4.50 -30.85
CA ASP A 80 -2.89 3.75 -30.26
C ASP A 80 -4.07 4.65 -29.87
N ASN A 81 -4.02 5.95 -30.22
CA ASN A 81 -4.99 6.99 -29.86
C ASN A 81 -5.16 7.17 -28.34
N ASP A 82 -4.11 6.93 -27.56
CA ASP A 82 -4.10 7.07 -26.11
C ASP A 82 -2.96 8.01 -25.67
N ILE A 83 -3.27 9.30 -25.50
CA ILE A 83 -2.35 10.30 -24.95
C ILE A 83 -3.08 11.18 -23.94
N ASP A 84 -2.55 11.24 -22.75
CA ASP A 84 -2.88 12.23 -21.71
C ASP A 84 -1.68 12.47 -20.78
N HIS A 85 -1.77 13.44 -19.87
CA HIS A 85 -0.77 13.74 -18.82
C HIS A 85 0.65 13.98 -19.34
N LEU A 86 0.81 14.71 -20.45
CA LEU A 86 2.09 14.89 -21.12
C LEU A 86 3.05 15.83 -20.37
N GLY A 87 2.51 16.98 -19.99
CA GLY A 87 3.32 18.08 -19.47
C GLY A 87 4.00 17.76 -18.14
N GLY A 88 3.25 17.21 -17.19
CA GLY A 88 3.78 16.85 -15.87
C GLY A 88 4.92 15.82 -15.94
N GLY A 89 4.85 14.89 -16.91
CA GLY A 89 5.93 13.94 -17.15
C GLY A 89 7.22 14.60 -17.60
N LEU A 90 7.14 15.52 -18.53
CA LEU A 90 8.32 16.27 -19.04
C LEU A 90 8.90 17.20 -17.95
N GLU A 91 8.05 17.84 -17.17
CA GLU A 91 8.46 18.73 -16.08
C GLU A 91 9.23 17.99 -14.98
N LEU A 92 8.85 16.75 -14.67
CA LEU A 92 9.52 15.95 -13.65
C LEU A 92 10.98 15.60 -14.01
N ILE A 93 11.35 15.50 -15.27
CA ILE A 93 12.63 14.90 -15.74
C ILE A 93 13.83 15.56 -15.08
N GLY A 94 13.97 16.87 -15.17
CA GLY A 94 15.14 17.61 -14.64
C GLY A 94 15.28 17.44 -13.12
N PRO A 95 14.25 17.77 -12.32
CA PRO A 95 14.26 17.57 -10.87
C PRO A 95 14.48 16.12 -10.45
N LEU A 96 13.93 15.16 -11.18
CA LEU A 96 14.12 13.74 -10.87
C LEU A 96 15.55 13.27 -11.17
N LEU A 97 16.16 13.70 -12.26
CA LEU A 97 17.56 13.38 -12.55
C LEU A 97 18.49 13.91 -11.46
N MET A 98 18.20 15.10 -10.94
CA MET A 98 18.91 15.63 -9.76
C MET A 98 18.73 14.69 -8.56
N THR A 99 17.50 14.27 -8.26
CA THR A 99 17.21 13.30 -7.19
C THR A 99 17.96 11.99 -7.39
N LEU A 100 17.88 11.40 -8.57
CA LEU A 100 18.55 10.13 -8.89
C LEU A 100 20.07 10.21 -8.78
N SER A 101 20.64 11.40 -8.97
CA SER A 101 22.08 11.63 -8.81
C SER A 101 22.56 11.62 -7.36
N VAL A 102 21.67 11.81 -6.38
CA VAL A 102 22.00 11.82 -4.95
C VAL A 102 21.47 10.58 -4.20
N VAL A 103 20.66 9.75 -4.83
CA VAL A 103 20.14 8.49 -4.29
C VAL A 103 21.17 7.38 -4.41
N ASP A 104 21.33 6.57 -3.36
CA ASP A 104 22.24 5.41 -3.33
C ASP A 104 21.53 4.06 -3.20
N TYR A 105 20.20 4.07 -3.01
CA TYR A 105 19.34 2.90 -2.80
C TYR A 105 19.65 2.09 -1.54
N GLY A 106 20.53 2.58 -0.68
CA GLY A 106 20.78 2.07 0.66
C GLY A 106 20.17 2.99 1.70
N ALA A 107 20.93 4.01 2.09
CA ALA A 107 20.49 5.03 3.06
C ALA A 107 19.60 6.12 2.44
N ARG A 108 19.69 6.34 1.13
CA ARG A 108 19.03 7.45 0.43
C ARG A 108 18.10 6.93 -0.64
N HIS A 109 16.83 7.32 -0.53
CA HIS A 109 15.72 6.90 -1.39
C HIS A 109 14.86 8.09 -1.83
N TYR A 110 13.85 7.81 -2.66
CA TYR A 110 12.90 8.81 -3.12
C TYR A 110 11.50 8.24 -3.29
N ALA A 111 10.52 9.14 -3.35
CA ALA A 111 9.12 8.85 -3.63
C ALA A 111 8.53 9.90 -4.59
N ILE A 112 7.48 9.54 -5.31
CA ILE A 112 6.77 10.44 -6.21
C ILE A 112 5.28 10.35 -5.90
N GLU A 113 4.71 11.43 -5.36
CA GLU A 113 3.28 11.53 -5.00
C GLU A 113 2.39 11.67 -6.25
N HIS A 114 2.77 12.52 -7.19
CA HIS A 114 2.02 12.83 -8.41
C HIS A 114 2.30 11.79 -9.53
N GLY A 115 1.67 10.63 -9.38
CA GLY A 115 1.95 9.44 -10.19
C GLY A 115 1.73 9.56 -11.70
N HIS A 116 0.93 10.54 -12.14
CA HIS A 116 0.68 10.82 -13.56
C HIS A 116 1.92 11.31 -14.33
N THR A 117 3.00 11.64 -13.62
CA THR A 117 4.28 12.03 -14.23
C THR A 117 5.15 10.83 -14.65
N SER A 118 4.58 9.65 -14.69
CA SER A 118 5.24 8.36 -14.89
C SER A 118 6.10 8.27 -16.14
N ILE A 119 5.73 8.93 -17.26
CA ILE A 119 6.57 8.89 -18.46
C ILE A 119 7.94 9.57 -18.23
N GLY A 120 7.96 10.69 -17.53
CA GLY A 120 9.22 11.36 -17.15
C GLY A 120 10.06 10.50 -16.20
N TYR A 121 9.40 9.82 -15.30
CA TYR A 121 10.03 8.89 -14.37
C TYR A 121 10.74 7.74 -15.09
N TYR A 122 10.04 7.00 -15.98
CA TYR A 122 10.65 5.92 -16.72
C TYR A 122 11.73 6.40 -17.69
N ALA A 123 11.53 7.55 -18.33
CA ALA A 123 12.50 8.15 -19.23
C ALA A 123 13.79 8.58 -18.51
N ALA A 124 13.70 9.17 -17.32
CA ALA A 124 14.86 9.52 -16.50
C ALA A 124 15.67 8.29 -16.08
N LEU A 125 14.98 7.22 -15.67
CA LEU A 125 15.63 5.94 -15.34
C LEU A 125 16.33 5.34 -16.57
N ALA A 126 15.71 5.39 -17.75
CA ALA A 126 16.32 4.92 -18.98
C ALA A 126 17.53 5.76 -19.41
N ALA A 127 17.47 7.07 -19.25
CA ALA A 127 18.60 7.96 -19.53
C ALA A 127 19.84 7.64 -18.69
N LEU A 128 19.64 7.17 -17.44
CA LEU A 128 20.70 6.71 -16.54
C LEU A 128 21.11 5.24 -16.77
N GLY A 129 20.38 4.50 -17.60
CA GLY A 129 20.70 3.11 -17.94
C GLY A 129 20.04 2.04 -17.08
N PHE A 130 19.09 2.39 -16.19
CA PHE A 130 18.33 1.39 -15.40
C PHE A 130 17.39 0.56 -16.27
N LEU A 131 16.86 1.16 -17.35
CA LEU A 131 15.94 0.55 -18.29
C LEU A 131 16.46 0.71 -19.71
N PRO A 132 16.26 -0.28 -20.59
CA PRO A 132 16.48 -0.09 -22.03
C PRO A 132 15.54 1.00 -22.56
N ARG A 133 16.07 1.91 -23.37
CA ARG A 133 15.30 2.98 -24.02
C ARG A 133 14.11 2.44 -24.79
N GLU A 134 14.35 1.43 -25.61
CA GLU A 134 13.36 0.78 -26.48
C GLU A 134 12.21 0.22 -25.63
N ARG A 135 12.51 -0.31 -24.47
CA ARG A 135 11.52 -0.83 -23.54
C ARG A 135 10.55 0.26 -23.07
N VAL A 136 11.03 1.45 -22.76
CA VAL A 136 10.17 2.57 -22.35
C VAL A 136 9.26 2.98 -23.50
N ILE A 137 9.83 3.10 -24.72
CA ILE A 137 9.08 3.53 -25.92
C ILE A 137 7.97 2.52 -26.29
N GLU A 138 8.26 1.22 -26.17
CA GLU A 138 7.35 0.17 -26.60
C GLU A 138 6.34 -0.25 -25.54
N SER A 139 6.67 -0.12 -24.25
CA SER A 139 5.89 -0.71 -23.16
C SER A 139 5.14 0.30 -22.29
N PHE A 140 5.39 1.61 -22.45
CA PHE A 140 4.68 2.60 -21.64
C PHE A 140 3.17 2.47 -21.84
N ARG A 141 2.42 2.29 -20.76
CA ARG A 141 0.97 2.01 -20.71
C ARG A 141 0.50 0.75 -21.47
N ARG A 142 1.44 -0.13 -21.86
CA ARG A 142 1.11 -1.36 -22.60
C ARG A 142 1.49 -2.64 -21.85
N SER A 143 2.17 -2.55 -20.73
CA SER A 143 2.64 -3.71 -19.99
C SER A 143 2.43 -3.56 -18.49
N LEU A 144 2.78 -4.61 -17.76
CA LEU A 144 2.62 -4.66 -16.31
C LEU A 144 3.59 -3.73 -15.57
N ASP A 145 4.79 -3.53 -16.10
CA ASP A 145 5.90 -2.83 -15.46
C ASP A 145 5.95 -1.33 -15.73
N MET A 146 5.28 -0.82 -16.74
CA MET A 146 5.30 0.60 -17.11
C MET A 146 3.88 1.16 -17.17
N ALA A 147 3.21 1.12 -16.03
CA ALA A 147 1.86 1.63 -15.89
C ALA A 147 1.79 3.15 -16.11
N GLY A 148 0.60 3.66 -16.42
CA GLY A 148 0.35 5.10 -16.56
C GLY A 148 0.53 5.93 -15.29
N HIS A 149 0.72 5.29 -14.15
CA HIS A 149 1.15 5.88 -12.89
C HIS A 149 2.47 5.26 -12.45
N VAL A 150 3.22 5.98 -11.61
CA VAL A 150 4.52 5.53 -11.12
C VAL A 150 4.37 4.16 -10.45
N SER A 151 5.07 3.18 -10.98
CA SER A 151 5.19 1.84 -10.40
C SER A 151 6.65 1.42 -10.34
N TRP A 152 6.94 0.42 -9.50
CA TRP A 152 8.31 -0.03 -9.35
C TRP A 152 8.84 -0.64 -10.65
N VAL A 153 10.07 -0.27 -10.97
CA VAL A 153 10.93 -0.81 -12.02
C VAL A 153 12.37 -0.76 -11.52
N PRO A 154 13.34 -1.40 -12.17
CA PRO A 154 14.75 -1.29 -11.79
C PRO A 154 15.21 0.17 -11.64
N GLY A 155 15.80 0.50 -10.50
CA GLY A 155 16.17 1.86 -10.13
C GLY A 155 15.01 2.77 -9.70
N GLY A 156 13.80 2.25 -9.72
CA GLY A 156 12.60 2.99 -9.36
C GLY A 156 12.37 3.11 -7.85
N THR A 157 11.39 3.96 -7.52
CA THR A 157 10.93 4.08 -6.13
C THR A 157 10.19 2.82 -5.68
N PRO A 158 10.37 2.37 -4.42
CA PRO A 158 9.60 1.26 -3.87
C PRO A 158 8.12 1.63 -3.63
N ILE A 159 7.77 2.91 -3.75
CA ILE A 159 6.44 3.44 -3.47
C ILE A 159 5.71 3.68 -4.79
N GLY A 160 4.83 2.78 -5.19
CA GLY A 160 3.91 3.01 -6.30
C GLY A 160 2.92 4.12 -5.97
N SER A 161 2.55 4.89 -6.95
CA SER A 161 1.61 5.99 -6.81
C SER A 161 0.42 5.84 -7.76
N GLY A 162 -0.62 6.63 -7.52
CA GLY A 162 -1.87 6.61 -8.31
C GLY A 162 -2.96 7.39 -7.61
N ARG A 163 -3.02 7.32 -6.30
CA ARG A 163 -3.90 8.12 -5.46
C ARG A 163 -3.08 9.18 -4.74
N LEU A 164 -3.46 10.45 -4.87
CA LEU A 164 -2.83 11.55 -4.15
C LEU A 164 -3.13 11.48 -2.64
N GLY A 165 -2.19 11.95 -1.83
CA GLY A 165 -2.29 12.00 -0.37
C GLY A 165 -1.80 10.73 0.33
N VAL A 166 -1.20 9.77 -0.36
CA VAL A 166 -0.70 8.52 0.24
C VAL A 166 0.82 8.46 0.33
N SER A 167 1.54 8.94 -0.69
CA SER A 167 3.00 8.76 -0.76
C SER A 167 3.76 9.63 0.24
N MET A 168 3.19 10.72 0.75
CA MET A 168 3.85 11.59 1.72
C MET A 168 3.97 10.93 3.10
N PRO A 169 2.90 10.40 3.73
CA PRO A 169 3.05 9.65 4.99
C PRO A 169 3.82 8.33 4.80
N VAL A 170 3.69 7.66 3.65
CA VAL A 170 4.52 6.48 3.31
C VAL A 170 5.99 6.85 3.21
N GLY A 171 6.31 7.99 2.56
CA GLY A 171 7.68 8.52 2.49
C GLY A 171 8.26 8.87 3.85
N ALA A 172 7.45 9.44 4.75
CA ALA A 172 7.85 9.69 6.13
C ALA A 172 8.18 8.38 6.88
N GLY A 173 7.36 7.34 6.72
CA GLY A 173 7.61 6.01 7.28
C GLY A 173 8.89 5.36 6.73
N LEU A 174 9.09 5.43 5.40
CA LEU A 174 10.33 4.99 4.78
C LEU A 174 11.54 5.70 5.38
N ALA A 175 11.48 7.02 5.52
CA ALA A 175 12.58 7.82 6.08
C ALA A 175 12.88 7.45 7.54
N LEU A 176 11.86 7.23 8.37
CA LEU A 176 12.03 6.79 9.76
C LEU A 176 12.67 5.39 9.85
N GLY A 177 12.22 4.46 9.03
CA GLY A 177 12.81 3.13 8.96
C GLY A 177 14.28 3.17 8.49
N LEU A 178 14.58 3.96 7.46
CA LEU A 178 15.98 4.16 7.01
C LEU A 178 16.84 4.80 8.10
N LYS A 179 16.30 5.77 8.86
CA LYS A 179 17.01 6.37 10.01
C LYS A 179 17.36 5.35 11.07
N ALA A 180 16.46 4.41 11.36
CA ALA A 180 16.73 3.33 12.30
C ALA A 180 17.85 2.38 11.82
N HIS A 181 17.95 2.14 10.51
CA HIS A 181 18.95 1.24 9.92
C HIS A 181 20.28 1.92 9.58
N HIS A 182 20.28 3.20 9.20
CA HIS A 182 21.44 3.92 8.63
C HIS A 182 21.83 5.18 9.42
N GLY A 183 21.09 5.52 10.48
CA GLY A 183 21.40 6.69 11.29
C GLY A 183 21.31 8.01 10.52
N ALA A 184 22.34 8.83 10.64
CA ALA A 184 22.39 10.17 10.03
C ALA A 184 22.53 10.16 8.49
N ASP A 185 22.93 9.05 7.87
CA ASP A 185 23.06 8.95 6.42
C ASP A 185 21.70 8.81 5.70
N ALA A 186 20.64 8.51 6.46
CA ALA A 186 19.30 8.35 5.93
C ALA A 186 18.76 9.66 5.36
N PHE A 187 18.19 9.57 4.14
CA PHE A 187 17.53 10.70 3.49
C PHE A 187 16.51 10.24 2.45
N VAL A 188 15.34 10.85 2.45
CA VAL A 188 14.30 10.61 1.45
C VAL A 188 13.93 11.91 0.76
N VAL A 189 13.83 11.88 -0.57
CA VAL A 189 13.28 12.97 -1.38
C VAL A 189 11.88 12.55 -1.86
N CYS A 190 10.85 13.30 -1.48
CA CYS A 190 9.46 13.03 -1.86
C CYS A 190 8.95 14.15 -2.78
N HIS A 191 8.77 13.85 -4.06
CA HIS A 191 8.20 14.78 -5.03
C HIS A 191 6.68 14.85 -4.88
N THR A 192 6.11 16.05 -4.81
CA THR A 192 4.66 16.30 -4.70
C THR A 192 4.21 17.41 -5.66
N GLY A 193 2.94 17.39 -6.07
CA GLY A 193 2.36 18.44 -6.91
C GLY A 193 1.87 19.64 -6.09
N ASP A 194 1.60 20.75 -6.78
CA ASP A 194 1.15 22.02 -6.21
C ASP A 194 -0.28 22.01 -5.63
N ALA A 195 -1.06 20.96 -5.87
CA ALA A 195 -2.30 20.64 -5.14
C ALA A 195 -2.19 19.34 -4.35
N GLY A 196 -1.13 18.55 -4.51
CA GLY A 196 -0.94 17.27 -3.83
C GLY A 196 -0.72 17.41 -2.32
N TRP A 197 -0.10 18.51 -1.89
CA TRP A 197 0.29 18.77 -0.50
C TRP A 197 -0.87 18.81 0.51
N ILE A 198 -2.11 18.95 0.05
CA ILE A 198 -3.33 18.96 0.90
C ILE A 198 -4.25 17.77 0.58
N SER A 199 -3.91 16.94 -0.39
CA SER A 199 -4.73 15.80 -0.79
C SER A 199 -4.70 14.70 0.26
N GLY A 200 -5.84 14.06 0.51
CA GLY A 200 -5.93 12.87 1.37
C GLY A 200 -5.21 13.04 2.71
N GLN A 201 -4.17 12.25 2.93
CA GLN A 201 -3.37 12.22 4.16
C GLN A 201 -2.05 13.02 4.05
N ALA A 202 -1.86 13.84 3.03
CA ALA A 202 -0.61 14.58 2.80
C ALA A 202 -0.24 15.50 3.99
N LEU A 203 -1.20 16.27 4.52
CA LEU A 203 -0.96 17.11 5.70
C LEU A 203 -0.50 16.31 6.92
N ASN A 204 -1.11 15.14 7.12
CA ASN A 204 -0.71 14.24 8.20
C ASN A 204 0.68 13.65 7.95
N GLY A 205 1.10 13.51 6.70
CA GLY A 205 2.47 13.16 6.34
C GLY A 205 3.49 14.20 6.79
N PHE A 206 3.20 15.49 6.64
CA PHE A 206 4.05 16.57 7.19
C PHE A 206 4.08 16.52 8.72
N VAL A 207 2.92 16.35 9.37
CA VAL A 207 2.85 16.25 10.84
C VAL A 207 3.69 15.09 11.34
N ALA A 208 3.54 13.90 10.74
CA ALA A 208 4.31 12.72 11.12
C ALA A 208 5.81 12.92 10.92
N ALA A 209 6.22 13.48 9.78
CA ALA A 209 7.61 13.77 9.50
C ALA A 209 8.23 14.73 10.53
N SER A 210 7.51 15.77 10.89
CA SER A 210 7.96 16.75 11.89
C SER A 210 7.99 16.16 13.30
N LEU A 211 6.93 15.50 13.72
CA LEU A 211 6.78 14.94 15.08
C LEU A 211 7.91 13.96 15.42
N HIS A 212 8.32 13.14 14.45
CA HIS A 212 9.33 12.11 14.64
C HIS A 212 10.71 12.46 14.07
N GLY A 213 10.88 13.67 13.54
CA GLY A 213 12.15 14.10 12.95
C GLY A 213 12.60 13.17 11.81
N ALA A 214 11.68 12.88 10.89
CA ALA A 214 11.99 12.05 9.74
C ALA A 214 13.00 12.72 8.80
N PRO A 215 14.05 12.03 8.34
CA PRO A 215 15.05 12.59 7.44
C PRO A 215 14.51 12.66 5.99
N ILE A 216 13.52 13.54 5.77
CA ILE A 216 12.82 13.69 4.50
C ILE A 216 12.78 15.15 4.05
N THR A 217 12.92 15.35 2.74
CA THR A 217 12.55 16.62 2.09
C THR A 217 11.42 16.37 1.10
N PHE A 218 10.45 17.27 1.08
CA PHE A 218 9.42 17.31 0.07
C PHE A 218 9.82 18.30 -1.02
N VAL A 219 9.60 17.95 -2.29
CA VAL A 219 9.89 18.82 -3.43
C VAL A 219 8.58 19.14 -4.13
N MET A 220 8.16 20.39 -4.08
CA MET A 220 6.89 20.80 -4.67
C MET A 220 7.05 21.17 -6.15
N HIS A 221 6.35 20.45 -7.00
CA HIS A 221 6.23 20.74 -8.43
C HIS A 221 5.09 21.73 -8.64
N LYS A 222 5.45 22.99 -8.89
CA LYS A 222 4.49 24.08 -9.03
C LYS A 222 4.31 24.44 -10.50
N ASN A 223 3.58 23.62 -11.22
CA ASN A 223 3.30 23.85 -12.64
C ASN A 223 2.05 24.71 -12.91
N GLY A 224 1.29 25.07 -11.87
CA GLY A 224 0.15 25.98 -11.99
C GLY A 224 -1.08 25.38 -12.65
N ILE A 225 -1.09 24.09 -13.02
CA ILE A 225 -2.21 23.46 -13.72
C ILE A 225 -2.63 22.15 -13.08
N GLN A 226 -3.92 21.93 -13.05
CA GLN A 226 -4.58 20.69 -12.61
C GLN A 226 -5.45 20.17 -13.76
N LEU A 227 -5.98 18.96 -13.61
CA LEU A 227 -6.89 18.36 -14.59
C LEU A 227 -8.07 19.27 -14.94
N SER A 228 -8.59 20.02 -13.98
CA SER A 228 -9.75 20.93 -14.15
C SER A 228 -9.36 22.34 -14.57
N GLY A 229 -8.08 22.63 -14.85
CA GLY A 229 -7.59 23.95 -15.24
C GLY A 229 -6.55 24.53 -14.27
N PRO A 230 -6.37 25.86 -14.22
CA PRO A 230 -5.34 26.48 -13.36
C PRO A 230 -5.43 26.06 -11.90
N THR A 231 -4.28 25.80 -11.28
CA THR A 231 -4.19 25.40 -9.85
C THR A 231 -4.89 26.43 -8.94
N ALA A 232 -4.78 27.72 -9.23
CA ALA A 232 -5.46 28.78 -8.46
C ALA A 232 -6.99 28.62 -8.40
N ARG A 233 -7.61 27.91 -9.36
CA ARG A 233 -9.05 27.61 -9.36
C ARG A 233 -9.44 26.54 -8.35
N VAL A 234 -8.56 25.56 -8.12
CA VAL A 234 -8.83 24.41 -7.23
C VAL A 234 -8.13 24.53 -5.89
N MET A 235 -7.02 25.27 -5.84
CA MET A 235 -6.20 25.49 -4.65
C MET A 235 -5.61 26.92 -4.67
N ASN A 236 -6.13 27.80 -3.83
CA ASN A 236 -5.73 29.21 -3.74
C ASN A 236 -5.00 29.54 -2.44
N LYS A 237 -4.48 28.54 -1.74
CA LYS A 237 -3.71 28.74 -0.49
C LYS A 237 -2.22 28.64 -0.75
N ASP A 238 -1.48 29.52 -0.11
CA ASP A 238 -0.03 29.40 -0.03
C ASP A 238 0.33 28.27 0.96
N PRO A 239 1.01 27.21 0.53
CA PRO A 239 1.39 26.12 1.42
C PRO A 239 2.45 26.53 2.44
N ARG A 240 3.29 27.51 2.16
CA ARG A 240 4.47 27.86 2.98
C ARG A 240 4.13 28.16 4.44
N PRO A 241 3.23 29.10 4.76
CA PRO A 241 2.89 29.39 6.16
C PRO A 241 2.19 28.19 6.84
N ILE A 242 1.43 27.41 6.08
CA ILE A 242 0.69 26.26 6.61
C ILE A 242 1.66 25.14 7.00
N VAL A 243 2.51 24.71 6.07
CA VAL A 243 3.47 23.61 6.35
C VAL A 243 4.55 24.02 7.35
N SER A 244 4.96 25.32 7.37
CA SER A 244 5.87 25.83 8.40
C SER A 244 5.25 25.73 9.79
N SER A 245 3.95 25.99 9.94
CA SER A 245 3.24 25.86 11.24
C SER A 245 3.19 24.39 11.71
N LEU A 246 3.34 23.43 10.80
CA LEU A 246 3.44 22.01 11.11
C LEU A 246 4.88 21.56 11.43
N GLY A 247 5.85 22.49 11.51
CA GLY A 247 7.24 22.19 11.84
C GLY A 247 8.13 21.81 10.65
N ILE A 248 7.68 22.05 9.41
CA ILE A 248 8.45 21.79 8.19
C ILE A 248 9.27 23.04 7.84
N THR A 249 10.59 22.90 7.64
CA THR A 249 11.45 24.01 7.19
C THR A 249 11.23 24.24 5.69
N VAL A 250 10.79 25.43 5.30
CA VAL A 250 10.58 25.78 3.88
C VAL A 250 11.88 26.37 3.30
N LEU A 251 12.38 25.78 2.23
CA LEU A 251 13.54 26.22 1.44
C LEU A 251 13.03 26.80 0.12
N GLU A 252 13.05 28.11 -0.02
CA GLU A 252 12.60 28.79 -1.22
C GLU A 252 13.71 28.85 -2.28
N ILE A 253 13.39 28.45 -3.51
CA ILE A 253 14.30 28.55 -4.65
C ILE A 253 13.60 29.23 -5.83
N PRO A 254 14.37 29.85 -6.77
CA PRO A 254 13.75 30.51 -7.92
C PRO A 254 12.91 29.56 -8.76
N SER A 255 13.43 28.37 -9.08
CA SER A 255 12.76 27.35 -9.91
C SER A 255 13.38 25.97 -9.63
N LEU A 256 12.62 24.89 -9.80
CA LEU A 256 13.14 23.51 -9.79
C LEU A 256 14.07 23.22 -10.98
N HIS A 257 14.05 24.04 -12.01
CA HIS A 257 14.88 23.92 -13.22
C HIS A 257 16.18 24.76 -13.16
N ASP A 258 16.37 25.52 -12.07
CA ASP A 258 17.65 26.11 -11.72
C ASP A 258 18.49 25.04 -10.99
N ARG A 259 19.20 24.22 -11.77
CA ARG A 259 19.94 23.06 -11.26
C ARG A 259 20.93 23.39 -10.14
N PRO A 260 21.74 24.49 -10.24
CA PRO A 260 22.61 24.88 -9.13
C PRO A 260 21.84 25.18 -7.84
N ARG A 261 20.75 25.94 -7.93
CA ARG A 261 19.93 26.30 -6.76
C ARG A 261 19.17 25.11 -6.20
N LEU A 262 18.69 24.21 -7.04
CA LEU A 262 18.03 22.97 -6.60
C LEU A 262 19.03 22.07 -5.86
N PHE A 263 20.27 21.95 -6.35
CA PHE A 263 21.30 21.17 -5.65
C PHE A 263 21.71 21.79 -4.32
N GLU A 264 21.86 23.11 -4.25
CA GLU A 264 22.09 23.83 -2.99
C GLU A 264 20.98 23.57 -1.98
N ALA A 265 19.71 23.59 -2.42
CA ALA A 265 18.56 23.26 -1.57
C ALA A 265 18.57 21.79 -1.12
N TYR A 266 19.00 20.85 -1.96
CA TYR A 266 19.17 19.45 -1.55
C TYR A 266 20.28 19.28 -0.52
N HIS A 267 21.40 19.99 -0.68
CA HIS A 267 22.46 19.99 0.31
C HIS A 267 21.98 20.52 1.67
N GLU A 268 21.27 21.65 1.69
CA GLU A 268 20.69 22.21 2.92
C GLU A 268 19.64 21.29 3.52
N ALA A 269 18.74 20.73 2.69
CA ALA A 269 17.73 19.78 3.13
C ALA A 269 18.35 18.51 3.75
N TYR A 270 19.48 18.03 3.20
CA TYR A 270 20.21 16.90 3.77
C TYR A 270 20.81 17.23 5.13
N GLN A 271 21.39 18.43 5.31
CA GLN A 271 21.89 18.88 6.61
C GLN A 271 20.76 19.01 7.65
N LEU A 272 19.61 19.55 7.24
CA LEU A 272 18.42 19.63 8.09
C LEU A 272 17.93 18.22 8.49
N ALA A 273 17.92 17.30 7.56
CA ALA A 273 17.51 15.91 7.79
C ALA A 273 18.40 15.21 8.82
N GLN A 274 19.72 15.43 8.77
CA GLN A 274 20.67 14.93 9.77
C GLN A 274 20.37 15.46 11.17
N ALA A 275 19.83 16.67 11.26
CA ALA A 275 19.38 17.30 12.51
C ALA A 275 17.94 16.90 12.91
N GLY A 276 17.31 15.97 12.21
CA GLY A 276 15.92 15.55 12.46
C GLY A 276 14.87 16.60 12.08
N ARG A 277 15.18 17.48 11.14
CA ARG A 277 14.33 18.57 10.68
C ARG A 277 13.89 18.31 9.24
N PRO A 278 12.64 17.87 9.00
CA PRO A 278 12.12 17.72 7.65
C PRO A 278 11.95 19.08 6.96
N SER A 279 12.01 19.08 5.64
CA SER A 279 11.95 20.31 4.85
C SER A 279 11.03 20.20 3.64
N LEU A 280 10.66 21.36 3.10
CA LEU A 280 9.94 21.51 1.83
C LEU A 280 10.75 22.45 0.93
N ILE A 281 11.19 21.96 -0.23
CA ILE A 281 11.75 22.77 -1.29
C ILE A 281 10.61 23.35 -2.10
N TYR A 282 10.49 24.68 -2.10
CA TYR A 282 9.39 25.41 -2.71
C TYR A 282 9.90 26.34 -3.82
N PRO A 283 9.52 26.10 -5.09
CA PRO A 283 9.86 27.01 -6.18
C PRO A 283 8.99 28.27 -6.14
N LEU A 284 9.61 29.45 -6.27
CA LEU A 284 8.90 30.72 -6.35
C LEU A 284 8.25 30.92 -7.71
N GLY A 285 8.90 30.43 -8.79
CA GLY A 285 8.41 30.46 -10.15
C GLY A 285 8.57 29.14 -10.86
N PHE A 286 7.78 28.95 -11.91
CA PHE A 286 7.88 27.77 -12.76
C PHE A 286 8.57 28.08 -14.09
N GLY A 287 8.39 29.29 -14.57
CA GLY A 287 8.89 29.72 -15.86
C GLY A 287 8.11 30.89 -16.43
N PRO A 288 8.03 31.09 -17.76
CA PRO A 288 7.43 32.30 -18.31
C PRO A 288 5.94 32.44 -17.98
N ALA A 289 5.42 31.85 -17.04
CA ALA A 289 4.16 32.12 -16.39
C ALA A 289 3.10 31.02 -16.52
N GLU A 290 2.58 30.66 -15.39
CA GLU A 290 1.25 30.06 -15.27
C GLU A 290 0.24 30.85 -16.11
N GLY A 291 -0.54 30.14 -16.95
CA GLY A 291 -1.57 30.78 -17.76
C GLY A 291 -1.05 31.60 -18.94
N THR A 292 0.19 31.41 -19.35
CA THR A 292 0.70 32.00 -20.60
C THR A 292 -0.13 31.51 -21.77
N THR A 293 -0.54 32.46 -22.64
CA THR A 293 -1.17 32.15 -23.91
C THR A 293 -0.11 31.92 -25.00
N VAL A 294 -0.53 31.32 -26.11
CA VAL A 294 0.29 31.17 -27.34
C VAL A 294 0.95 32.50 -27.70
N GLN A 295 0.14 33.56 -27.79
CA GLN A 295 0.65 34.91 -28.11
C GLN A 295 1.67 35.39 -27.07
N ARG A 296 1.35 35.29 -25.80
CA ARG A 296 2.23 35.75 -24.69
C ARG A 296 3.54 34.99 -24.66
N PHE A 297 3.51 33.70 -24.95
CA PHE A 297 4.71 32.89 -25.10
C PHE A 297 5.60 33.42 -26.23
N GLY A 298 5.02 33.69 -27.40
CA GLY A 298 5.77 34.28 -28.49
C GLY A 298 6.41 35.63 -28.18
N GLU A 299 5.69 36.49 -27.46
CA GLU A 299 6.21 37.81 -27.00
C GLU A 299 7.38 37.64 -26.01
N ILE A 300 7.25 36.73 -25.03
CA ILE A 300 8.27 36.51 -24.00
C ILE A 300 9.59 36.03 -24.63
N TYR A 301 9.50 35.15 -25.61
CA TYR A 301 10.69 34.57 -26.26
C TYR A 301 11.13 35.30 -27.54
N GLY A 302 10.42 36.37 -27.94
CA GLY A 302 10.78 37.14 -29.13
C GLY A 302 10.56 36.39 -30.45
N ILE A 303 9.60 35.45 -30.48
CA ILE A 303 9.33 34.54 -31.63
C ILE A 303 7.88 34.61 -32.08
N SER A 304 7.23 35.76 -31.94
CA SER A 304 5.78 35.93 -32.22
C SER A 304 5.37 35.44 -33.61
N ASP A 305 6.18 35.67 -34.63
CA ASP A 305 5.85 35.23 -36.00
C ASP A 305 5.89 33.70 -36.13
N SER A 306 6.91 33.06 -35.57
CA SER A 306 7.05 31.60 -35.54
C SER A 306 5.90 30.92 -34.80
N VAL A 307 5.53 31.50 -33.66
CA VAL A 307 4.42 31.01 -32.82
C VAL A 307 3.09 31.13 -33.57
N THR A 308 2.84 32.26 -34.19
CA THR A 308 1.62 32.50 -34.97
C THR A 308 1.53 31.53 -36.16
N ALA A 309 2.61 31.39 -36.93
CA ALA A 309 2.65 30.47 -38.07
C ALA A 309 2.46 29.01 -37.64
N PHE A 310 3.03 28.63 -36.49
CA PHE A 310 2.82 27.29 -35.95
C PHE A 310 1.38 27.07 -35.47
N ALA A 311 0.82 28.04 -34.76
CA ALA A 311 -0.55 27.99 -34.26
C ALA A 311 -1.57 27.90 -35.43
N GLU A 312 -1.37 28.68 -36.50
CA GLU A 312 -2.21 28.63 -37.72
C GLU A 312 -2.14 27.25 -38.39
N ARG A 313 -0.93 26.71 -38.59
CA ARG A 313 -0.71 25.40 -39.22
C ARG A 313 -1.40 24.27 -38.45
N HIS A 314 -1.47 24.37 -37.14
CA HIS A 314 -2.05 23.37 -36.26
C HIS A 314 -3.45 23.72 -35.78
N HIS A 315 -4.06 24.78 -36.32
CA HIS A 315 -5.42 25.25 -35.98
C HIS A 315 -5.60 25.57 -34.48
N VAL A 316 -4.58 26.14 -33.86
CA VAL A 316 -4.59 26.60 -32.46
C VAL A 316 -4.80 28.10 -32.41
N ALA A 317 -5.75 28.59 -31.62
CA ALA A 317 -5.92 30.04 -31.45
C ALA A 317 -4.75 30.65 -30.67
N THR A 318 -4.30 31.85 -31.06
CA THR A 318 -3.20 32.54 -30.35
C THR A 318 -3.55 32.92 -28.91
N SER A 319 -4.83 33.00 -28.56
CA SER A 319 -5.34 33.20 -27.22
C SER A 319 -5.41 31.91 -26.36
N THR A 320 -5.12 30.75 -26.96
CA THR A 320 -5.16 29.47 -26.24
C THR A 320 -4.17 29.48 -25.09
N PRO A 321 -4.59 29.14 -23.86
CA PRO A 321 -3.67 28.94 -22.76
C PRO A 321 -2.76 27.75 -23.06
N ILE A 322 -1.48 27.95 -22.83
CA ILE A 322 -0.48 26.87 -22.93
C ILE A 322 0.28 26.73 -21.65
N TRP A 323 0.70 25.51 -21.40
CA TRP A 323 1.62 25.20 -20.31
C TRP A 323 2.98 24.83 -20.91
N VAL A 324 4.05 25.41 -20.35
CA VAL A 324 5.41 25.18 -20.80
C VAL A 324 6.10 24.24 -19.82
N PRO A 325 6.50 23.03 -20.26
CA PRO A 325 7.24 22.12 -19.39
C PRO A 325 8.54 22.74 -18.92
N GLY A 326 8.80 22.67 -17.61
CA GLY A 326 9.98 23.31 -17.01
C GLY A 326 11.31 22.78 -17.53
N SER A 327 11.40 21.49 -17.84
CA SER A 327 12.58 20.89 -18.47
C SER A 327 12.96 21.49 -19.81
N LEU A 328 12.00 22.06 -20.54
CA LEU A 328 12.23 22.71 -21.82
C LEU A 328 12.58 24.19 -21.68
N MET A 329 12.34 24.78 -20.53
CA MET A 329 12.56 26.19 -20.28
C MET A 329 14.02 26.58 -20.08
N SER A 330 14.87 25.63 -19.76
CA SER A 330 16.31 25.84 -19.66
C SER A 330 17.00 26.01 -21.03
N TYR A 331 16.30 25.66 -22.12
CA TYR A 331 16.86 25.76 -23.47
C TYR A 331 16.65 27.14 -24.08
N ARG A 332 17.65 27.62 -24.83
CA ARG A 332 17.66 28.97 -25.41
C ARG A 332 17.07 29.07 -26.79
N ASP A 333 16.85 27.94 -27.44
CA ASP A 333 16.21 27.90 -28.77
C ASP A 333 14.69 28.05 -28.62
N ALA A 334 14.24 29.28 -28.65
CA ALA A 334 12.85 29.63 -28.42
C ALA A 334 11.90 29.11 -29.50
N GLU A 335 12.34 29.02 -30.76
CA GLU A 335 11.50 28.44 -31.84
C GLU A 335 11.29 26.96 -31.62
N ALA A 336 12.35 26.22 -31.38
CA ALA A 336 12.28 24.80 -31.14
C ALA A 336 11.50 24.48 -29.85
N MET A 337 11.65 25.29 -28.80
CA MET A 337 10.84 25.22 -27.59
C MET A 337 9.35 25.40 -27.89
N THR A 338 9.01 26.39 -28.72
CA THR A 338 7.63 26.61 -29.14
C THR A 338 7.06 25.41 -29.86
N GLN A 339 7.79 24.85 -30.83
CA GLN A 339 7.34 23.66 -31.53
C GLN A 339 7.08 22.50 -30.59
N CYS A 340 7.99 22.24 -29.63
CA CYS A 340 7.83 21.18 -28.65
C CYS A 340 6.62 21.41 -27.74
N VAL A 341 6.45 22.62 -27.21
CA VAL A 341 5.34 22.96 -26.32
C VAL A 341 4.00 22.85 -27.04
N PHE A 342 3.89 23.35 -28.27
CA PHE A 342 2.66 23.24 -29.06
C PHE A 342 2.32 21.81 -29.38
N TYR A 343 3.31 20.99 -29.71
CA TYR A 343 3.06 19.60 -29.99
C TYR A 343 2.58 18.84 -28.73
N VAL A 344 3.21 19.08 -27.60
CA VAL A 344 2.91 18.36 -26.37
C VAL A 344 1.62 18.86 -25.70
N ASN A 345 1.38 20.18 -25.69
CA ASN A 345 0.26 20.78 -24.96
C ASN A 345 -0.71 21.57 -25.85
N GLY A 346 -0.22 22.33 -26.79
CA GLY A 346 -1.01 23.31 -27.56
C GLY A 346 -1.81 22.74 -28.70
N LEU A 347 -1.32 21.67 -29.35
CA LEU A 347 -2.07 21.01 -30.41
C LEU A 347 -3.36 20.38 -29.94
N ALA A 348 -3.37 20.05 -28.74
CA ALA A 348 -4.52 19.50 -28.07
C ALA A 348 -5.52 20.60 -27.66
N GLY A 349 -5.21 21.88 -27.86
CA GLY A 349 -6.05 23.01 -27.45
C GLY A 349 -6.63 22.84 -26.09
N GLY A 350 -6.32 23.51 -25.06
CA GLY A 350 -6.79 23.46 -23.66
C GLY A 350 -7.76 22.37 -23.20
N GLU A 351 -8.33 21.60 -24.11
CA GLU A 351 -9.22 20.45 -23.87
C GLU A 351 -8.49 19.11 -23.94
N ALA A 352 -7.20 19.13 -24.18
CA ALA A 352 -6.37 17.95 -24.35
C ALA A 352 -6.33 17.00 -23.17
N HIS A 353 -6.65 17.50 -22.01
CA HIS A 353 -6.64 16.69 -20.80
C HIS A 353 -7.75 15.63 -20.77
N HIS A 354 -8.80 15.80 -21.53
CA HIS A 354 -9.95 14.89 -21.50
C HIS A 354 -10.08 13.98 -22.72
N ASP A 355 -9.57 14.40 -23.89
CA ASP A 355 -9.92 13.72 -25.13
C ASP A 355 -8.76 13.04 -25.85
N GLY A 356 -7.63 12.78 -25.19
CA GLY A 356 -6.47 12.15 -25.80
C GLY A 356 -6.02 12.89 -27.09
N GLY A 357 -5.99 14.18 -27.04
CA GLY A 357 -6.01 15.16 -28.09
C GLY A 357 -4.98 15.11 -29.21
N MET A 358 -4.12 14.10 -29.30
CA MET A 358 -3.13 13.99 -30.39
C MET A 358 -3.48 12.87 -31.38
N LYS A 359 -4.71 12.43 -31.40
CA LYS A 359 -5.19 11.34 -32.26
C LYS A 359 -4.89 11.60 -33.73
N GLY A 360 -4.18 10.69 -34.38
CA GLY A 360 -3.95 10.67 -35.79
C GLY A 360 -3.16 11.85 -36.39
N ARG A 361 -2.43 12.62 -35.55
CA ARG A 361 -1.68 13.79 -35.99
C ARG A 361 -0.24 13.45 -36.37
N ASP A 362 0.38 14.35 -37.15
CA ASP A 362 1.77 14.24 -37.55
C ASP A 362 2.69 14.52 -36.34
N HIS A 363 3.35 13.48 -35.87
CA HIS A 363 4.22 13.52 -34.70
C HIS A 363 5.71 13.67 -35.05
N VAL A 364 6.06 13.58 -36.32
CA VAL A 364 7.46 13.49 -36.74
C VAL A 364 8.21 14.79 -36.46
N SER A 365 7.53 15.94 -36.56
CA SER A 365 8.13 17.27 -36.34
C SER A 365 8.69 17.45 -34.94
N VAL A 366 8.14 16.74 -33.92
CA VAL A 366 8.61 16.83 -32.52
C VAL A 366 9.94 16.15 -32.34
N LEU A 367 10.12 14.97 -32.94
CA LEU A 367 11.36 14.20 -32.82
C LEU A 367 12.56 14.86 -33.48
N ALA A 368 12.31 15.71 -34.48
CA ALA A 368 13.34 16.50 -35.17
C ALA A 368 13.65 17.84 -34.49
N ASN A 369 13.12 18.11 -33.30
CA ASN A 369 13.24 19.38 -32.61
C ASN A 369 14.68 19.65 -32.15
N PRO A 370 15.30 20.80 -32.52
CA PRO A 370 16.66 21.16 -32.11
C PRO A 370 16.85 21.27 -30.60
N LEU A 371 15.81 21.56 -29.81
CA LEU A 371 15.86 21.57 -28.35
C LEU A 371 16.38 20.27 -27.77
N LEU A 372 16.05 19.16 -28.40
CA LEU A 372 16.44 17.83 -27.94
C LEU A 372 17.82 17.41 -28.47
N THR A 373 18.42 18.22 -29.33
CA THR A 373 19.76 17.97 -29.88
C THR A 373 20.83 18.31 -28.84
N LEU A 374 21.73 17.37 -28.57
CA LEU A 374 22.85 17.62 -27.69
C LEU A 374 23.84 18.57 -28.32
N THR A 375 24.28 19.58 -27.56
CA THR A 375 25.41 20.43 -27.95
C THR A 375 26.70 19.62 -28.00
N PRO A 376 27.76 20.11 -28.70
CA PRO A 376 29.06 19.41 -28.71
C PRO A 376 29.65 19.16 -27.30
N ALA A 377 29.43 20.07 -26.36
CA ALA A 377 29.86 19.93 -24.97
C ALA A 377 29.09 18.81 -24.26
N GLU A 378 27.76 18.76 -24.43
CA GLU A 378 26.90 17.72 -23.86
C GLU A 378 27.17 16.34 -24.47
N GLN A 379 27.39 16.28 -25.80
CA GLN A 379 27.79 15.03 -26.47
C GLN A 379 29.10 14.48 -25.92
N LYS A 380 30.10 15.36 -25.77
CA LYS A 380 31.39 14.97 -25.21
C LYS A 380 31.24 14.51 -23.76
N ALA A 381 30.53 15.27 -22.93
CA ALA A 381 30.31 14.90 -21.52
C ALA A 381 29.63 13.54 -21.37
N LEU A 382 28.60 13.27 -22.18
CA LEU A 382 27.88 11.97 -22.15
C LEU A 382 28.76 10.83 -22.68
N ALA A 383 29.58 11.07 -23.72
CA ALA A 383 30.55 10.07 -24.22
C ALA A 383 31.61 9.75 -23.16
N ASP A 384 32.17 10.76 -22.52
CA ASP A 384 33.14 10.61 -21.42
C ASP A 384 32.55 9.84 -20.24
N LEU A 385 31.27 10.09 -19.89
CA LEU A 385 30.57 9.35 -18.84
C LEU A 385 30.39 7.87 -19.20
N ARG A 386 29.97 7.60 -20.42
CA ARG A 386 29.78 6.24 -20.93
C ARG A 386 31.10 5.43 -21.03
N ALA A 387 32.20 6.11 -21.17
CA ALA A 387 33.54 5.48 -21.18
C ALA A 387 34.06 5.08 -19.80
N ARG A 388 33.45 5.58 -18.73
CA ARG A 388 33.82 5.23 -17.35
C ARG A 388 33.19 3.87 -16.96
N PRO A 389 33.80 3.14 -16.01
CA PRO A 389 33.18 1.94 -15.45
C PRO A 389 31.78 2.22 -14.93
N ALA A 390 30.83 1.35 -15.30
CA ALA A 390 29.48 1.48 -14.84
C ALA A 390 29.40 1.43 -13.30
N ARG A 391 28.42 2.15 -12.75
CA ARG A 391 28.06 2.08 -11.33
C ARG A 391 27.09 0.91 -11.15
N GLN A 392 27.44 -0.04 -10.29
CA GLN A 392 26.50 -1.08 -9.92
C GLN A 392 25.52 -0.56 -8.87
N VAL A 393 24.24 -0.68 -9.15
CA VAL A 393 23.14 -0.34 -8.24
C VAL A 393 22.31 -1.59 -8.00
N ILE A 394 21.93 -1.81 -6.75
CA ILE A 394 21.04 -2.89 -6.35
C ILE A 394 19.73 -2.25 -5.95
N SER A 395 18.70 -2.42 -6.79
CA SER A 395 17.34 -2.04 -6.44
C SER A 395 16.72 -3.19 -5.66
N LEU A 396 16.29 -2.93 -4.43
CA LEU A 396 15.71 -3.94 -3.57
C LEU A 396 14.24 -4.18 -3.93
N ALA A 397 13.94 -5.40 -4.30
CA ALA A 397 12.60 -5.93 -4.26
C ALA A 397 12.34 -6.57 -2.89
N ARG A 398 11.09 -6.64 -2.50
CA ARG A 398 10.71 -7.27 -1.22
C ARG A 398 10.88 -8.79 -1.28
N PRO A 399 11.23 -9.43 -0.14
CA PRO A 399 11.24 -10.88 -0.05
C PRO A 399 9.85 -11.46 -0.34
N PRO A 400 9.76 -12.71 -0.84
CA PRO A 400 8.48 -13.35 -1.06
C PRO A 400 7.63 -13.43 0.20
N ARG A 401 6.32 -13.37 0.00
CA ARG A 401 5.37 -13.62 1.06
C ARG A 401 5.62 -14.99 1.70
N GLY A 402 5.67 -15.04 3.03
CA GLY A 402 5.96 -16.27 3.77
C GLY A 402 7.45 -16.59 3.95
N THR A 403 8.37 -15.77 3.44
CA THR A 403 9.80 -15.86 3.82
C THR A 403 9.90 -15.75 5.36
N THR A 404 10.82 -16.54 5.95
CA THR A 404 11.07 -16.50 7.40
C THR A 404 11.43 -15.09 7.83
N ASN A 405 10.73 -14.61 8.88
CA ASN A 405 10.88 -13.26 9.41
C ASN A 405 11.48 -13.33 10.84
N LEU A 406 10.65 -13.20 11.88
CA LEU A 406 11.09 -13.16 13.28
C LEU A 406 10.52 -14.35 14.09
N PRO A 407 11.00 -15.59 13.92
CA PRO A 407 10.48 -16.75 14.61
C PRO A 407 10.94 -16.80 16.07
N LEU A 408 10.06 -17.25 16.97
CA LEU A 408 10.42 -17.69 18.32
C LEU A 408 10.75 -19.18 18.29
N ASP A 409 11.83 -19.58 18.95
CA ASP A 409 12.23 -20.98 19.11
C ASP A 409 11.71 -21.57 20.44
N ALA A 410 11.94 -22.87 20.65
CA ALA A 410 11.48 -23.56 21.85
C ALA A 410 12.02 -22.96 23.18
N ALA A 411 13.23 -22.40 23.17
CA ALA A 411 13.81 -21.75 24.34
C ALA A 411 13.09 -20.45 24.69
N ASP A 412 12.69 -19.66 23.66
CA ASP A 412 11.89 -18.45 23.85
C ASP A 412 10.51 -18.76 24.43
N LEU A 413 9.92 -19.91 24.04
CA LEU A 413 8.58 -20.31 24.43
C LEU A 413 8.52 -20.93 25.85
N ALA A 414 9.59 -21.57 26.30
CA ALA A 414 9.62 -22.33 27.55
C ALA A 414 9.29 -21.51 28.82
N GLY A 415 9.49 -20.19 28.78
CA GLY A 415 9.18 -19.28 29.91
C GLY A 415 7.81 -18.59 29.83
N ILE A 416 7.04 -18.83 28.78
CA ILE A 416 5.81 -18.11 28.53
C ILE A 416 4.65 -18.75 29.30
N LYS A 417 4.03 -17.95 30.15
CA LYS A 417 2.83 -18.36 30.91
C LYS A 417 1.59 -17.83 30.22
N LEU A 418 0.81 -18.72 29.61
CA LEU A 418 -0.49 -18.41 29.04
C LEU A 418 -1.61 -18.64 30.07
N PRO A 419 -2.76 -17.95 29.96
CA PRO A 419 -3.91 -18.11 30.84
C PRO A 419 -4.38 -19.57 30.94
N ASN A 420 -4.83 -19.97 32.11
CA ASN A 420 -5.34 -21.32 32.40
C ASN A 420 -6.84 -21.45 32.06
N ALA A 421 -7.33 -22.68 32.07
CA ALA A 421 -8.70 -23.01 31.67
C ALA A 421 -9.79 -22.47 32.64
N ASP A 422 -9.42 -22.17 33.89
CA ASP A 422 -10.31 -21.60 34.90
C ASP A 422 -10.48 -20.06 34.74
N GLN A 423 -9.78 -19.47 33.80
CA GLN A 423 -9.74 -18.03 33.61
C GLN A 423 -10.60 -17.58 32.42
N TRP A 424 -11.37 -16.51 32.67
CA TRP A 424 -11.98 -15.71 31.61
C TRP A 424 -11.12 -14.47 31.42
N VAL A 425 -10.49 -14.36 30.26
CA VAL A 425 -9.55 -13.26 29.98
C VAL A 425 -9.74 -12.74 28.57
N SER A 426 -9.42 -11.47 28.37
CA SER A 426 -9.38 -10.91 27.01
C SER A 426 -8.28 -11.58 26.18
N ALA A 427 -8.58 -11.87 24.92
CA ALA A 427 -7.61 -12.42 23.97
C ALA A 427 -6.35 -11.54 23.84
N ARG A 428 -6.46 -10.24 24.17
CA ARG A 428 -5.33 -9.30 24.21
C ARG A 428 -4.21 -9.70 25.18
N ALA A 429 -4.50 -10.53 26.21
CA ALA A 429 -3.46 -11.05 27.09
C ALA A 429 -2.49 -11.98 26.36
N GLY A 430 -3.00 -12.77 25.41
CA GLY A 430 -2.17 -13.60 24.54
C GLY A 430 -1.33 -12.80 23.57
N THR A 431 -1.93 -11.78 22.93
CA THR A 431 -1.18 -10.90 22.01
C THR A 431 -0.09 -10.12 22.74
N GLU A 432 -0.36 -9.59 23.94
CA GLU A 432 0.65 -8.91 24.76
C GLU A 432 1.84 -9.83 25.03
N ALA A 433 1.58 -11.08 25.44
CA ALA A 433 2.64 -12.06 25.74
C ALA A 433 3.50 -12.35 24.48
N ALA A 434 2.87 -12.50 23.31
CA ALA A 434 3.57 -12.73 22.05
C ALA A 434 4.43 -11.54 21.63
N TYR A 435 3.88 -10.33 21.62
CA TYR A 435 4.64 -9.13 21.26
C TYR A 435 5.80 -8.85 22.21
N VAL A 436 5.61 -9.06 23.51
CA VAL A 436 6.69 -8.93 24.52
C VAL A 436 7.81 -9.93 24.25
N ALA A 437 7.49 -11.17 23.92
CA ALA A 437 8.50 -12.19 23.62
C ALA A 437 9.28 -11.84 22.34
N ILE A 438 8.58 -11.41 21.29
CA ILE A 438 9.19 -11.02 20.01
C ILE A 438 10.07 -9.77 20.19
N ALA A 439 9.56 -8.72 20.85
CA ALA A 439 10.29 -7.48 21.07
C ALA A 439 11.54 -7.70 21.94
N ARG A 440 11.47 -8.61 22.91
CA ARG A 440 12.64 -8.97 23.75
C ARG A 440 13.73 -9.66 22.94
N LYS A 441 13.36 -10.55 22.01
CA LYS A 441 14.31 -11.29 21.17
C LYS A 441 14.86 -10.43 20.03
N TYR A 442 14.00 -9.61 19.42
CA TYR A 442 14.30 -8.86 18.20
C TYR A 442 14.04 -7.35 18.31
N PRO A 443 14.55 -6.65 19.35
CA PRO A 443 14.18 -5.25 19.58
C PRO A 443 14.54 -4.33 18.42
N GLN A 444 15.63 -4.60 17.70
CA GLN A 444 16.10 -3.80 16.57
C GLN A 444 15.32 -4.06 15.25
N ASN A 445 14.49 -5.09 15.23
CA ASN A 445 13.76 -5.51 14.03
C ASN A 445 12.25 -5.25 14.14
N CYS A 446 11.77 -4.70 15.26
CA CYS A 446 10.37 -4.40 15.47
C CYS A 446 10.09 -2.91 15.39
N PHE A 447 9.02 -2.54 14.68
CA PHE A 447 8.44 -1.21 14.69
C PHE A 447 6.98 -1.31 15.08
N PHE A 448 6.58 -0.57 16.12
CA PHE A 448 5.22 -0.52 16.61
C PHE A 448 4.66 0.89 16.44
N VAL A 449 3.54 1.00 15.73
CA VAL A 449 2.85 2.24 15.43
C VAL A 449 1.48 2.22 16.14
N SER A 450 1.14 3.30 16.81
CA SER A 450 -0.10 3.46 17.58
C SER A 450 -0.69 4.87 17.37
N CYS A 451 -1.97 5.01 17.68
CA CYS A 451 -2.70 6.27 17.69
C CYS A 451 -3.35 6.49 19.05
N ASP A 452 -2.53 6.71 20.09
CA ASP A 452 -2.94 6.86 21.49
C ASP A 452 -3.65 5.62 22.08
N LEU A 453 -3.38 4.43 21.53
CA LEU A 453 -4.12 3.21 21.87
C LEU A 453 -3.27 2.11 22.51
N ASN A 454 -1.98 2.33 22.75
CA ASN A 454 -1.07 1.33 23.31
C ASN A 454 -1.58 0.64 24.59
N PRO A 455 -2.18 1.34 25.59
CA PRO A 455 -2.73 0.69 26.76
C PRO A 455 -3.90 -0.25 26.44
N SER A 456 -4.77 0.17 25.50
CA SER A 456 -5.98 -0.58 25.14
C SER A 456 -5.71 -1.75 24.19
N THR A 457 -4.79 -1.61 23.24
CA THR A 457 -4.36 -2.69 22.33
C THR A 457 -3.39 -3.66 22.99
N LYS A 458 -2.88 -3.33 24.19
CA LYS A 458 -1.88 -4.11 24.94
C LYS A 458 -0.51 -4.19 24.26
N LEU A 459 -0.18 -3.21 23.43
CA LEU A 459 1.12 -3.12 22.78
C LEU A 459 2.18 -2.42 23.64
N GLY A 460 1.75 -1.62 24.65
CA GLY A 460 2.64 -0.75 25.44
C GLY A 460 3.83 -1.46 26.05
N LYS A 461 3.64 -2.61 26.75
CA LYS A 461 4.76 -3.34 27.37
C LYS A 461 5.80 -3.83 26.36
N ALA A 462 5.38 -4.17 25.16
CA ALA A 462 6.30 -4.57 24.10
C ALA A 462 7.00 -3.35 23.50
N ALA A 463 6.29 -2.24 23.33
CA ALA A 463 6.83 -0.96 22.87
C ALA A 463 7.93 -0.42 23.79
N ASP A 464 7.78 -0.58 25.10
CA ASP A 464 8.77 -0.17 26.11
C ASP A 464 10.11 -0.94 26.02
N LEU A 465 10.14 -2.07 25.29
CA LEU A 465 11.35 -2.87 25.07
C LEU A 465 12.13 -2.42 23.81
N LEU A 466 11.55 -1.57 22.99
CA LEU A 466 12.14 -1.18 21.72
C LEU A 466 13.13 -0.01 21.88
N PRO A 467 14.12 0.09 20.99
CA PRO A 467 15.00 1.25 20.96
C PRO A 467 14.25 2.54 20.60
N PRO A 468 14.82 3.71 20.90
CA PRO A 468 14.25 4.98 20.48
C PRO A 468 13.99 5.04 18.98
N GLY A 469 12.81 5.55 18.59
CA GLY A 469 12.36 5.63 17.19
C GLY A 469 11.73 4.38 16.61
N HIS A 470 11.69 3.27 17.34
CA HIS A 470 11.01 2.04 16.91
C HIS A 470 9.56 1.93 17.42
N SER A 471 9.23 2.64 18.50
CA SER A 471 7.85 2.86 18.93
C SER A 471 7.41 4.24 18.47
N ILE A 472 6.41 4.29 17.59
CA ILE A 472 5.97 5.50 16.88
C ILE A 472 4.54 5.81 17.32
N GLU A 473 4.36 6.92 17.99
CA GLU A 473 3.04 7.39 18.42
C GLU A 473 2.56 8.50 17.47
N MET A 474 1.48 8.22 16.75
CA MET A 474 0.99 9.07 15.66
C MET A 474 -0.12 10.03 16.08
N SER A 475 -0.46 10.09 17.37
CA SER A 475 -1.70 10.76 17.77
C SER A 475 -2.93 10.12 17.09
N ILE A 476 -4.09 10.74 17.08
CA ILE A 476 -5.33 10.17 16.53
C ILE A 476 -5.37 10.37 15.01
N GLN A 477 -4.58 9.59 14.25
CA GLN A 477 -4.40 9.70 12.80
C GLN A 477 -4.27 8.33 12.13
N GLU A 478 -5.23 7.46 12.32
CA GLU A 478 -5.16 6.04 11.94
C GLU A 478 -4.88 5.83 10.44
N GLN A 479 -5.45 6.66 9.57
CA GLN A 479 -5.24 6.56 8.13
C GLN A 479 -3.79 6.89 7.75
N ALA A 480 -3.21 7.92 8.37
CA ALA A 480 -1.82 8.27 8.15
C ALA A 480 -0.87 7.26 8.80
N ALA A 481 -1.23 6.74 9.98
CA ALA A 481 -0.45 5.74 10.71
C ALA A 481 -0.32 4.43 9.93
N THR A 482 -1.40 3.96 9.28
CA THR A 482 -1.33 2.78 8.42
C THR A 482 -0.44 3.00 7.20
N LEU A 483 -0.48 4.19 6.59
CA LEU A 483 0.40 4.56 5.47
C LEU A 483 1.86 4.66 5.91
N LEU A 484 2.13 5.28 7.06
CA LEU A 484 3.47 5.34 7.63
C LEU A 484 4.02 3.94 7.90
N THR A 485 3.21 3.03 8.46
CA THR A 485 3.61 1.64 8.69
C THR A 485 3.93 0.91 7.38
N ASN A 486 3.17 1.19 6.31
CA ASN A 486 3.51 0.71 4.97
C ASN A 486 4.90 1.22 4.54
N GLY A 487 5.21 2.49 4.81
CA GLY A 487 6.52 3.09 4.54
C GLY A 487 7.66 2.40 5.27
N LEU A 488 7.49 2.10 6.55
CA LEU A 488 8.46 1.33 7.35
C LEU A 488 8.78 -0.01 6.68
N SER A 489 7.80 -0.68 6.08
CA SER A 489 8.02 -1.97 5.44
C SER A 489 8.93 -1.94 4.21
N PHE A 490 9.16 -0.76 3.63
CA PHE A 490 10.08 -0.55 2.50
C PHE A 490 11.50 -0.24 2.93
N SER A 491 11.73 0.05 4.21
CA SER A 491 13.04 0.51 4.69
C SER A 491 14.11 -0.59 4.72
N SER A 492 13.73 -1.86 4.66
CA SER A 492 14.66 -2.97 4.69
C SER A 492 14.09 -4.22 4.00
N SER A 493 14.97 -4.95 3.32
CA SER A 493 14.69 -6.32 2.82
C SER A 493 14.99 -7.41 3.87
N LYS A 494 15.58 -7.04 5.01
CA LYS A 494 15.88 -7.97 6.10
C LYS A 494 14.61 -8.26 6.93
N PRO A 495 14.63 -9.34 7.73
CA PRO A 495 13.55 -9.65 8.65
C PRO A 495 13.19 -8.46 9.55
N GLN A 496 11.92 -8.09 9.53
CA GLN A 496 11.38 -6.93 10.24
C GLN A 496 9.90 -7.14 10.54
N LEU A 497 9.43 -6.71 11.70
CA LEU A 497 8.02 -6.71 12.07
C LEU A 497 7.52 -5.28 12.19
N ASN A 498 6.59 -4.91 11.31
CA ASN A 498 5.94 -3.60 11.32
C ASN A 498 4.49 -3.78 11.77
N VAL A 499 4.17 -3.35 12.98
CA VAL A 499 2.84 -3.49 13.57
C VAL A 499 2.15 -2.13 13.61
N PHE A 500 0.96 -2.06 13.06
CA PHE A 500 0.03 -0.97 13.34
C PHE A 500 -1.12 -1.52 14.18
N ALA A 501 -1.31 -0.97 15.39
CA ALA A 501 -2.33 -1.41 16.32
C ALA A 501 -3.43 -0.37 16.49
N THR A 502 -4.69 -0.79 16.26
CA THR A 502 -5.86 0.07 16.38
C THR A 502 -7.13 -0.73 16.63
N PHE A 503 -8.31 -0.08 16.65
CA PHE A 503 -9.60 -0.72 16.85
C PHE A 503 -10.33 -1.02 15.53
N ALA A 504 -11.12 -2.07 15.51
CA ALA A 504 -11.94 -2.45 14.37
C ALA A 504 -12.94 -1.36 13.95
N ALA A 505 -13.35 -0.50 14.88
CA ALA A 505 -14.22 0.65 14.61
C ALA A 505 -13.63 1.61 13.55
N PHE A 506 -12.31 1.63 13.37
CA PHE A 506 -11.62 2.50 12.41
C PHE A 506 -11.19 1.77 11.13
N MET A 507 -11.49 0.47 11.01
CA MET A 507 -10.98 -0.38 9.94
C MET A 507 -11.38 0.10 8.54
N GLU A 508 -12.55 0.67 8.36
CA GLU A 508 -13.03 1.15 7.06
C GLU A 508 -12.12 2.24 6.48
N GLY A 509 -11.78 3.25 7.29
CA GLY A 509 -10.82 4.29 6.91
C GLY A 509 -9.41 3.76 6.69
N ILE A 510 -8.96 2.85 7.55
CA ILE A 510 -7.64 2.20 7.45
C ILE A 510 -7.55 1.34 6.20
N ALA A 511 -8.57 0.53 5.93
CA ALA A 511 -8.61 -0.34 4.77
C ALA A 511 -8.54 0.46 3.47
N ARG A 512 -9.26 1.58 3.40
CA ARG A 512 -9.26 2.46 2.25
C ARG A 512 -7.87 3.08 1.99
N GLU A 513 -7.15 3.50 3.01
CA GLU A 513 -5.82 4.09 2.85
C GLU A 513 -4.73 3.01 2.73
N GLY A 514 -4.63 2.15 3.75
CA GLY A 514 -3.53 1.20 3.88
C GLY A 514 -3.59 0.06 2.87
N PHE A 515 -4.74 -0.61 2.76
CA PHE A 515 -4.86 -1.78 1.88
C PHE A 515 -5.08 -1.41 0.44
N GLU A 516 -5.74 -0.28 0.14
CA GLU A 516 -5.82 0.21 -1.23
C GLU A 516 -4.42 0.51 -1.77
N PHE A 517 -3.54 1.07 -0.94
CA PHE A 517 -2.14 1.26 -1.29
C PHE A 517 -1.46 -0.05 -1.71
N TRP A 518 -1.76 -1.19 -1.09
CA TRP A 518 -1.19 -2.49 -1.47
C TRP A 518 -1.55 -2.91 -2.90
N ARG A 519 -2.68 -2.48 -3.41
CA ARG A 519 -3.08 -2.70 -4.80
C ARG A 519 -2.18 -1.95 -5.78
N TYR A 520 -1.68 -0.78 -5.42
CA TYR A 520 -0.74 -0.02 -6.24
C TYR A 520 0.67 -0.60 -6.23
N GLN A 521 0.99 -1.45 -5.26
CA GLN A 521 2.27 -2.17 -5.17
C GLN A 521 2.29 -3.50 -5.95
N ARG A 522 1.27 -3.75 -6.77
CA ARG A 522 1.07 -5.02 -7.48
C ARG A 522 2.25 -5.48 -8.35
N ASN A 523 3.12 -4.56 -8.77
CA ASN A 523 4.25 -4.85 -9.65
C ASN A 523 5.58 -5.03 -8.89
N LEU A 524 5.53 -5.13 -7.56
CA LEU A 524 6.69 -5.53 -6.78
C LEU A 524 6.64 -7.05 -6.59
N ASP A 525 7.68 -7.78 -6.88
CA ASP A 525 7.82 -9.23 -6.63
C ASP A 525 6.67 -10.13 -7.09
N GLY A 526 5.71 -9.59 -7.77
CA GLY A 526 4.48 -10.25 -8.15
C GLY A 526 3.24 -9.56 -7.58
N PRO A 527 2.07 -9.77 -8.22
CA PRO A 527 0.87 -8.98 -7.95
C PRO A 527 0.29 -9.16 -6.54
N ASN A 528 0.66 -10.21 -5.82
CA ASN A 528 0.01 -10.61 -4.57
C ASN A 528 0.96 -10.68 -3.36
N GLU A 529 2.14 -10.10 -3.45
CA GLU A 529 3.13 -10.23 -2.37
C GLU A 529 2.79 -9.39 -1.12
N GLY A 530 1.88 -8.42 -1.18
CA GLY A 530 1.51 -7.59 -0.04
C GLY A 530 2.70 -6.92 0.64
N LEU A 531 2.47 -5.98 1.54
CA LEU A 531 3.53 -5.38 2.34
C LEU A 531 3.81 -6.22 3.59
N ASN A 532 5.03 -6.15 4.14
CA ASN A 532 5.38 -6.80 5.40
C ASN A 532 4.85 -5.97 6.59
N VAL A 533 3.53 -5.97 6.76
CA VAL A 533 2.80 -5.22 7.78
C VAL A 533 1.83 -6.13 8.51
N LEU A 534 1.82 -6.04 9.84
CA LEU A 534 0.83 -6.67 10.69
C LEU A 534 -0.15 -5.62 11.19
N LEU A 535 -1.39 -5.69 10.75
CA LEU A 535 -2.49 -4.92 11.33
C LEU A 535 -3.04 -5.66 12.54
N HIS A 536 -2.75 -5.15 13.73
CA HIS A 536 -3.37 -5.60 14.98
C HIS A 536 -4.70 -4.87 15.16
N LEU A 537 -5.77 -5.55 14.78
CA LEU A 537 -7.11 -5.01 14.79
C LEU A 537 -7.82 -5.46 16.07
N SER A 538 -7.83 -4.60 17.08
CA SER A 538 -8.43 -4.90 18.38
C SER A 538 -9.93 -4.53 18.39
N HIS A 539 -10.67 -5.05 19.37
CA HIS A 539 -12.08 -4.71 19.59
C HIS A 539 -13.00 -5.10 18.41
N VAL A 540 -12.83 -6.31 17.86
CA VAL A 540 -13.63 -6.80 16.74
C VAL A 540 -15.00 -7.30 17.17
N GLY A 541 -15.98 -7.20 16.29
CA GLY A 541 -17.33 -7.73 16.44
C GLY A 541 -18.10 -7.11 17.59
N ALA A 542 -18.99 -7.87 18.19
CA ALA A 542 -19.69 -7.52 19.43
C ALA A 542 -18.77 -7.53 20.65
N CYS A 543 -17.63 -8.22 20.58
CA CYS A 543 -16.61 -8.26 21.64
C CYS A 543 -15.80 -6.96 21.75
N THR A 544 -16.41 -5.83 21.49
CA THR A 544 -15.78 -4.48 21.60
C THR A 544 -15.97 -3.83 22.96
N GLY A 545 -16.89 -4.34 23.75
CA GLY A 545 -17.33 -3.69 25.01
C GLY A 545 -18.26 -2.52 24.76
N ARG A 546 -18.77 -1.93 25.84
CA ARG A 546 -19.81 -0.87 25.78
C ARG A 546 -19.33 0.48 25.25
N ASP A 547 -18.01 0.71 25.25
CA ASP A 547 -17.44 2.02 24.91
C ASP A 547 -17.45 2.33 23.41
N HIS A 548 -17.44 1.30 22.58
CA HIS A 548 -17.25 1.42 21.14
C HIS A 548 -18.41 0.83 20.36
N PHE A 549 -19.63 1.31 20.67
CA PHE A 549 -20.74 1.01 19.81
C PHE A 549 -20.45 1.57 18.41
N SER A 550 -20.18 0.67 17.45
CA SER A 550 -20.22 1.04 16.06
C SER A 550 -20.58 -0.18 15.21
N GLY A 551 -21.53 -0.01 14.32
CA GLY A 551 -21.82 -1.01 13.30
C GLY A 551 -20.60 -1.39 12.48
N TRP A 552 -19.54 -0.58 12.50
CA TRP A 552 -18.30 -0.81 11.74
C TRP A 552 -17.40 -1.87 12.36
N SER A 553 -17.34 -1.96 13.69
CA SER A 553 -16.63 -3.08 14.33
C SER A 553 -17.26 -4.43 13.99
N LEU A 554 -18.52 -4.46 13.60
CA LEU A 554 -19.26 -5.66 13.23
C LEU A 554 -18.96 -6.16 11.81
N ASP A 555 -18.51 -5.30 10.89
CA ASP A 555 -18.24 -5.68 9.48
C ASP A 555 -16.78 -6.12 9.21
N TRP A 556 -15.99 -6.31 10.26
CA TRP A 556 -14.56 -6.63 10.18
C TRP A 556 -14.24 -7.89 9.36
N VAL A 557 -15.11 -8.89 9.37
CA VAL A 557 -14.92 -10.13 8.60
C VAL A 557 -14.98 -9.84 7.10
N ASN A 558 -15.98 -9.11 6.65
CA ASN A 558 -16.15 -8.77 5.23
C ASN A 558 -14.99 -7.91 4.72
N LEU A 559 -14.57 -6.90 5.50
CA LEU A 559 -13.44 -6.05 5.15
C LEU A 559 -12.15 -6.88 5.05
N SER A 560 -11.89 -7.76 6.01
CA SER A 560 -10.70 -8.63 5.99
C SER A 560 -10.70 -9.61 4.82
N LEU A 561 -11.82 -10.26 4.54
CA LEU A 561 -11.95 -11.17 3.40
C LEU A 561 -11.80 -10.45 2.06
N GLY A 562 -12.29 -9.20 1.95
CA GLY A 562 -12.14 -8.36 0.76
C GLY A 562 -10.67 -8.07 0.40
N TYR A 563 -9.77 -8.09 1.38
CA TYR A 563 -8.33 -7.88 1.17
C TYR A 563 -7.49 -9.16 1.21
N LEU A 564 -8.11 -10.31 1.42
CA LEU A 564 -7.41 -11.61 1.53
C LEU A 564 -6.43 -11.90 0.37
N PRO A 565 -6.70 -11.52 -0.90
CA PRO A 565 -5.73 -11.72 -1.99
C PRO A 565 -4.38 -11.03 -1.77
N TYR A 566 -4.33 -9.96 -0.97
CA TYR A 566 -3.12 -9.17 -0.66
C TYR A 566 -2.49 -9.55 0.68
N LEU A 567 -3.13 -10.46 1.44
CA LEU A 567 -2.67 -10.92 2.74
C LEU A 567 -1.96 -12.27 2.62
N ARG A 568 -0.96 -12.48 3.45
CA ARG A 568 -0.48 -13.82 3.73
C ARG A 568 -1.51 -14.57 4.55
N ARG A 569 -2.01 -13.93 5.62
CA ARG A 569 -3.01 -14.52 6.53
C ARG A 569 -3.90 -13.46 7.17
N PHE A 570 -5.13 -13.88 7.41
CA PHE A 570 -6.07 -13.21 8.28
C PHE A 570 -6.39 -14.14 9.44
N TYR A 571 -6.17 -13.69 10.67
CA TYR A 571 -6.33 -14.47 11.89
C TYR A 571 -7.55 -14.00 12.67
N ALA A 572 -8.33 -14.96 13.17
CA ALA A 572 -9.50 -14.75 14.01
C ALA A 572 -9.39 -15.61 15.28
N PRO A 573 -8.56 -15.23 16.25
CA PRO A 573 -8.41 -16.02 17.47
C PRO A 573 -9.68 -16.04 18.31
N SER A 574 -9.91 -17.17 18.97
CA SER A 574 -11.09 -17.46 19.80
C SER A 574 -10.87 -17.24 21.29
N ASP A 575 -9.62 -17.25 21.74
CA ASP A 575 -9.21 -17.02 23.14
C ASP A 575 -7.80 -16.45 23.23
N ALA A 576 -7.30 -16.25 24.43
CA ALA A 576 -5.97 -15.69 24.64
C ALA A 576 -4.82 -16.62 24.17
N ARG A 577 -5.02 -17.94 24.17
CA ARG A 577 -3.97 -18.89 23.76
C ARG A 577 -3.84 -18.93 22.24
N SER A 578 -4.95 -19.01 21.53
CA SER A 578 -4.97 -18.90 20.06
C SER A 578 -4.50 -17.53 19.58
N ALA A 579 -4.75 -16.45 20.32
CA ALA A 579 -4.25 -15.11 20.01
C ALA A 579 -2.72 -15.01 20.11
N PHE A 580 -2.12 -15.68 21.11
CA PHE A 580 -0.67 -15.81 21.22
C PHE A 580 -0.07 -16.49 19.99
N ILE A 581 -0.64 -17.64 19.60
CA ILE A 581 -0.18 -18.41 18.44
C ILE A 581 -0.33 -17.62 17.15
N ALA A 582 -1.45 -16.89 16.98
CA ALA A 582 -1.70 -16.07 15.81
C ALA A 582 -0.63 -14.97 15.61
N VAL A 583 -0.30 -14.22 16.67
CA VAL A 583 0.73 -13.17 16.60
C VAL A 583 2.12 -13.79 16.36
N ARG A 584 2.44 -14.89 17.04
CA ARG A 584 3.70 -15.60 16.85
C ARG A 584 3.88 -16.08 15.40
N ASP A 585 2.85 -16.67 14.81
CA ASP A 585 2.88 -17.12 13.41
C ASP A 585 2.97 -15.93 12.45
N ALA A 586 2.22 -14.86 12.69
CA ALA A 586 2.28 -13.66 11.87
C ALA A 586 3.69 -13.04 11.86
N ALA A 587 4.35 -12.99 13.01
CA ALA A 587 5.72 -12.48 13.13
C ALA A 587 6.77 -13.41 12.50
N ALA A 588 6.50 -14.71 12.42
CA ALA A 588 7.46 -15.69 11.90
C ALA A 588 7.59 -15.68 10.37
N GLY A 589 6.68 -15.06 9.64
CA GLY A 589 6.72 -15.02 8.17
C GLY A 589 6.42 -13.65 7.60
N MET A 590 7.17 -13.24 6.57
CA MET A 590 6.93 -11.98 5.87
C MET A 590 5.62 -11.98 5.11
N GLY A 591 5.03 -10.81 4.97
CA GLY A 591 3.81 -10.54 4.22
C GLY A 591 2.82 -9.69 5.00
N GLY A 592 1.67 -9.40 4.38
CA GLY A 592 0.58 -8.69 5.02
C GLY A 592 -0.25 -9.58 5.92
N HIS A 593 -0.52 -9.12 7.13
CA HIS A 593 -1.31 -9.85 8.11
C HIS A 593 -2.39 -8.97 8.73
N ILE A 594 -3.55 -9.55 8.99
CA ILE A 594 -4.55 -8.99 9.91
C ILE A 594 -4.70 -9.96 11.07
N VAL A 595 -4.55 -9.48 12.30
CA VAL A 595 -4.86 -10.24 13.52
C VAL A 595 -6.03 -9.55 14.21
N ALA A 596 -7.21 -10.16 14.17
CA ALA A 596 -8.46 -9.58 14.64
C ALA A 596 -8.75 -10.05 16.07
N ILE A 597 -8.70 -9.15 17.05
CA ILE A 597 -8.63 -9.47 18.49
C ILE A 597 -9.90 -9.02 19.20
N PRO A 598 -10.68 -9.94 19.81
CA PRO A 598 -11.79 -9.58 20.69
C PRO A 598 -11.29 -8.91 21.98
N ARG A 599 -12.02 -7.87 22.43
CA ARG A 599 -11.71 -7.13 23.67
C ARG A 599 -12.23 -7.80 24.92
N ASP A 600 -13.49 -8.25 24.86
CA ASP A 600 -14.18 -8.79 26.03
C ASP A 600 -13.49 -10.06 26.53
N VAL A 601 -13.75 -10.39 27.80
CA VAL A 601 -13.23 -11.63 28.38
C VAL A 601 -13.92 -12.84 27.77
N LEU A 602 -13.14 -13.82 27.40
CA LEU A 602 -13.57 -15.09 26.84
C LEU A 602 -13.00 -16.25 27.63
N PRO A 603 -13.69 -17.39 27.70
CA PRO A 603 -13.13 -18.58 28.36
C PRO A 603 -11.99 -19.16 27.51
N ILE A 604 -11.03 -19.76 28.17
CA ILE A 604 -10.02 -20.59 27.49
C ILE A 604 -10.68 -21.86 26.98
N LEU A 605 -10.54 -22.17 25.70
CA LEU A 605 -11.10 -23.38 25.11
C LEU A 605 -10.38 -24.63 25.61
N THR A 606 -11.16 -25.64 25.99
CA THR A 606 -10.65 -26.89 26.60
C THR A 606 -11.11 -28.11 25.80
N LYS A 607 -10.37 -29.22 25.96
CA LYS A 607 -10.79 -30.53 25.51
C LYS A 607 -12.07 -30.93 26.25
N LYS A 608 -12.96 -31.67 25.58
CA LYS A 608 -14.27 -32.06 26.11
C LYS A 608 -14.13 -32.77 27.48
N GLY A 609 -14.90 -32.29 28.44
CA GLY A 609 -14.94 -32.89 29.80
C GLY A 609 -13.67 -32.74 30.60
N THR A 610 -12.74 -31.88 30.24
CA THR A 610 -11.49 -31.64 30.94
C THR A 610 -11.23 -30.16 31.20
N THR A 611 -10.21 -29.85 32.01
CA THR A 611 -9.66 -28.51 32.19
C THR A 611 -8.38 -28.29 31.38
N GLU A 612 -8.04 -29.20 30.45
CA GLU A 612 -6.87 -29.10 29.61
C GLU A 612 -7.16 -28.17 28.45
N PRO A 613 -6.42 -27.05 28.30
CA PRO A 613 -6.55 -26.18 27.14
C PRO A 613 -6.24 -26.89 25.82
N ILE A 614 -6.94 -26.53 24.73
CA ILE A 614 -6.69 -27.13 23.42
C ILE A 614 -5.40 -26.62 22.77
N TRP A 615 -4.85 -25.51 23.22
CA TRP A 615 -3.61 -24.94 22.72
C TRP A 615 -2.56 -24.72 23.79
N SER A 616 -1.31 -24.99 23.42
CA SER A 616 -0.10 -24.64 24.17
C SER A 616 0.69 -23.53 23.46
N ALA A 617 1.70 -22.96 24.11
CA ALA A 617 2.55 -21.94 23.51
C ALA A 617 3.39 -22.48 22.32
N GLU A 618 3.66 -23.78 22.30
CA GLU A 618 4.48 -24.46 21.30
C GLU A 618 3.71 -24.86 20.03
N ASP A 619 2.36 -24.93 20.11
CA ASP A 619 1.55 -25.42 18.98
C ASP A 619 1.70 -24.52 17.75
N ALA A 620 1.86 -25.13 16.58
CA ALA A 620 1.82 -24.40 15.31
C ALA A 620 0.43 -23.79 15.08
N TRP A 621 0.38 -22.68 14.35
CA TRP A 621 -0.89 -22.15 13.90
C TRP A 621 -1.48 -23.03 12.80
N GLU A 622 -2.73 -23.40 12.97
CA GLU A 622 -3.53 -24.12 11.97
C GLU A 622 -4.76 -23.29 11.62
N PRO A 623 -5.18 -23.26 10.32
CA PRO A 623 -6.37 -22.50 9.92
C PRO A 623 -7.65 -23.02 10.56
N VAL A 624 -7.69 -24.32 10.91
CA VAL A 624 -8.83 -24.97 11.51
C VAL A 624 -8.37 -25.96 12.59
N THR A 625 -9.03 -25.93 13.75
CA THR A 625 -8.76 -26.83 14.86
C THR A 625 -10.04 -27.56 15.27
N ALA A 626 -10.00 -28.87 15.43
CA ALA A 626 -11.13 -29.63 15.96
C ALA A 626 -11.29 -29.36 17.48
N LEU A 627 -12.48 -28.90 17.87
CA LEU A 627 -12.82 -28.61 19.28
C LEU A 627 -13.70 -29.69 19.90
N ARG A 628 -14.60 -30.26 19.11
CA ARG A 628 -15.43 -31.42 19.48
C ARG A 628 -15.43 -32.43 18.33
N THR A 629 -15.28 -33.70 18.66
CA THR A 629 -15.36 -34.81 17.69
C THR A 629 -16.17 -35.93 18.30
N GLU A 630 -17.28 -36.30 17.65
CA GLU A 630 -18.23 -37.27 18.14
C GLU A 630 -18.34 -38.45 17.16
N ALA A 631 -18.43 -39.67 17.70
CA ALA A 631 -18.62 -40.85 16.88
C ALA A 631 -19.97 -40.77 16.15
N GLY A 632 -19.98 -40.98 14.84
CA GLY A 632 -21.19 -40.95 14.03
C GLY A 632 -21.80 -39.58 13.80
N ALA A 633 -21.07 -38.49 14.07
CA ALA A 633 -21.56 -37.14 13.82
C ALA A 633 -21.94 -36.89 12.36
N GLN A 634 -23.17 -36.44 12.15
CA GLN A 634 -23.73 -36.02 10.86
C GLN A 634 -23.94 -34.50 10.77
N ALA A 635 -23.82 -33.80 11.92
CA ALA A 635 -23.88 -32.37 12.03
C ALA A 635 -22.52 -31.82 12.44
N VAL A 636 -22.20 -30.58 11.99
CA VAL A 636 -21.00 -29.88 12.38
C VAL A 636 -21.25 -28.39 12.52
N VAL A 637 -20.60 -27.76 13.50
CA VAL A 637 -20.56 -26.31 13.65
C VAL A 637 -19.17 -25.82 13.26
N LEU A 638 -19.09 -24.89 12.31
CA LEU A 638 -17.89 -24.15 11.92
C LEU A 638 -17.95 -22.79 12.59
N ALA A 639 -17.10 -22.57 13.61
CA ALA A 639 -17.08 -21.34 14.39
C ALA A 639 -15.88 -20.48 14.03
N LEU A 640 -16.09 -19.25 13.56
CA LEU A 640 -15.03 -18.29 13.29
C LEU A 640 -14.70 -17.50 14.57
N GLY A 641 -13.55 -17.78 15.16
CA GLY A 641 -13.01 -17.02 16.30
C GLY A 641 -13.85 -17.07 17.57
N ALA A 642 -14.16 -15.92 18.16
CA ALA A 642 -14.72 -15.75 19.50
C ALA A 642 -15.94 -16.61 19.86
N PRO A 643 -16.96 -16.84 18.98
CA PRO A 643 -18.13 -17.61 19.35
C PRO A 643 -17.91 -19.13 19.42
N ALA A 644 -16.66 -19.61 19.30
CA ALA A 644 -16.34 -21.04 19.36
C ALA A 644 -16.78 -21.72 20.67
N TYR A 645 -16.73 -21.04 21.81
CA TYR A 645 -17.17 -21.61 23.08
C TYR A 645 -18.68 -21.80 23.15
N VAL A 646 -19.46 -20.89 22.54
CA VAL A 646 -20.92 -21.03 22.39
C VAL A 646 -21.25 -22.23 21.48
N ALA A 647 -20.53 -22.38 20.38
CA ALA A 647 -20.66 -23.52 19.48
C ALA A 647 -20.37 -24.86 20.20
N ALA A 648 -19.31 -24.89 21.02
CA ALA A 648 -18.96 -26.09 21.79
C ALA A 648 -20.04 -26.47 22.81
N ALA A 649 -20.57 -25.51 23.57
CA ALA A 649 -21.63 -25.75 24.52
C ALA A 649 -22.93 -26.22 23.84
N ALA A 650 -23.33 -25.61 22.73
CA ALA A 650 -24.49 -26.05 21.95
C ALA A 650 -24.32 -27.47 21.39
N ALA A 651 -23.15 -27.82 20.88
CA ALA A 651 -22.86 -29.16 20.36
C ALA A 651 -22.82 -30.20 21.49
N ASP A 652 -22.31 -29.87 22.67
CA ASP A 652 -22.33 -30.75 23.86
C ASP A 652 -23.79 -31.04 24.28
N GLN A 653 -24.69 -30.04 24.27
CA GLN A 653 -26.12 -30.21 24.53
C GLN A 653 -26.82 -31.09 23.46
N ALA A 654 -26.56 -30.80 22.17
CA ALA A 654 -27.15 -31.59 21.08
C ALA A 654 -26.70 -33.06 21.12
N THR A 655 -25.43 -33.30 21.39
CA THR A 655 -24.84 -34.63 21.55
C THR A 655 -25.49 -35.39 22.73
N ALA A 656 -25.66 -34.72 23.88
CA ALA A 656 -26.34 -35.30 25.05
C ALA A 656 -27.82 -35.64 24.76
N ALA A 657 -28.45 -34.89 23.86
CA ALA A 657 -29.81 -35.14 23.41
C ALA A 657 -29.92 -36.17 22.23
N GLY A 658 -28.81 -36.81 21.87
CA GLY A 658 -28.78 -37.89 20.86
C GLY A 658 -28.48 -37.43 19.43
N VAL A 659 -28.00 -36.21 19.24
CA VAL A 659 -27.51 -35.66 17.96
C VAL A 659 -26.00 -35.40 18.05
N PRO A 660 -25.17 -36.44 17.78
CA PRO A 660 -23.70 -36.24 17.81
C PRO A 660 -23.27 -35.16 16.87
N THR A 661 -22.56 -34.17 17.39
CA THR A 661 -22.20 -32.94 16.66
C THR A 661 -20.72 -32.62 16.83
N ASP A 662 -20.02 -32.47 15.72
CA ASP A 662 -18.62 -31.99 15.70
C ASP A 662 -18.56 -30.47 15.72
N VAL A 663 -17.45 -29.92 16.22
CA VAL A 663 -17.17 -28.48 16.18
C VAL A 663 -15.74 -28.24 15.71
N TYR A 664 -15.59 -27.40 14.73
CA TYR A 664 -14.30 -26.88 14.30
C TYR A 664 -14.20 -25.39 14.56
N VAL A 665 -13.09 -24.96 15.16
CA VAL A 665 -12.71 -23.57 15.28
C VAL A 665 -11.96 -23.19 14.01
N VAL A 666 -12.46 -22.20 13.28
CA VAL A 666 -11.74 -21.58 12.17
C VAL A 666 -10.93 -20.43 12.75
N ASN A 667 -9.61 -20.61 12.80
CA ASN A 667 -8.66 -19.67 13.42
C ASN A 667 -8.24 -18.54 12.44
N GLY A 668 -8.64 -18.64 11.18
CA GLY A 668 -8.32 -17.65 10.16
C GLY A 668 -8.20 -18.22 8.75
N PHE A 669 -7.65 -17.44 7.85
CA PHE A 669 -7.59 -17.69 6.41
C PHE A 669 -6.16 -17.58 5.88
N PRO A 670 -5.84 -18.29 4.76
CA PRO A 670 -6.73 -19.13 3.95
C PRO A 670 -7.05 -20.47 4.61
N VAL A 671 -8.28 -20.97 4.37
CA VAL A 671 -8.69 -22.35 4.73
C VAL A 671 -8.52 -23.23 3.49
N PRO A 672 -7.84 -24.39 3.58
CA PRO A 672 -7.64 -25.27 2.44
C PRO A 672 -8.95 -25.85 1.88
N ASP A 673 -9.08 -25.94 0.55
CA ASP A 673 -10.23 -26.58 -0.11
C ASP A 673 -10.47 -28.01 0.36
N ALA A 674 -9.41 -28.76 0.64
CA ALA A 674 -9.49 -30.14 1.16
C ALA A 674 -10.27 -30.24 2.48
N PHE A 675 -10.26 -29.20 3.32
CA PHE A 675 -11.09 -29.16 4.53
C PHE A 675 -12.58 -29.20 4.17
N PHE A 676 -13.02 -28.35 3.25
CA PHE A 676 -14.44 -28.31 2.82
C PHE A 676 -14.84 -29.57 2.06
N GLU A 677 -13.94 -30.20 1.31
CA GLU A 677 -14.17 -31.50 0.71
C GLU A 677 -14.40 -32.57 1.80
N GLY A 678 -13.63 -32.55 2.87
CA GLY A 678 -13.83 -33.41 4.04
C GLY A 678 -15.17 -33.18 4.73
N ILE A 679 -15.55 -31.91 4.92
CA ILE A 679 -16.84 -31.51 5.49
C ILE A 679 -17.99 -32.06 4.62
N ALA A 680 -17.98 -31.79 3.31
CA ALA A 680 -19.00 -32.24 2.38
C ALA A 680 -19.09 -33.76 2.29
N GLY A 681 -18.03 -34.50 2.50
CA GLY A 681 -17.97 -35.96 2.46
C GLY A 681 -18.50 -36.65 3.73
N LYS A 682 -18.51 -35.90 4.85
CA LYS A 682 -18.84 -36.47 6.17
C LYS A 682 -20.21 -36.03 6.70
N TYR A 683 -20.56 -34.76 6.54
CA TYR A 683 -21.70 -34.14 7.21
C TYR A 683 -22.87 -33.88 6.25
N SER A 684 -24.08 -34.09 6.73
CA SER A 684 -25.31 -33.71 6.03
C SER A 684 -25.83 -32.32 6.46
N HIS A 685 -25.37 -31.82 7.61
CA HIS A 685 -25.82 -30.55 8.17
C HIS A 685 -24.63 -29.78 8.68
N VAL A 686 -24.47 -28.55 8.21
CA VAL A 686 -23.37 -27.60 8.59
C VAL A 686 -23.98 -26.31 9.07
N LEU A 687 -23.61 -25.91 10.28
CA LEU A 687 -23.91 -24.59 10.84
C LEU A 687 -22.65 -23.75 10.82
N THR A 688 -22.78 -22.47 10.49
CA THR A 688 -21.70 -21.49 10.71
C THR A 688 -22.07 -20.53 11.82
N ILE A 689 -21.08 -20.09 12.60
CA ILE A 689 -21.25 -19.00 13.55
C ILE A 689 -20.04 -18.06 13.51
N GLU A 690 -20.33 -16.76 13.39
CA GLU A 690 -19.32 -15.71 13.38
C GLU A 690 -19.80 -14.45 14.14
N ASP A 691 -18.88 -13.78 14.84
CA ASP A 691 -19.14 -12.47 15.46
C ASP A 691 -18.91 -11.36 14.43
N GLY A 692 -19.72 -11.38 13.37
CA GLY A 692 -19.62 -10.47 12.22
C GLY A 692 -20.93 -10.39 11.46
N VAL A 693 -21.04 -9.39 10.57
CA VAL A 693 -22.22 -9.18 9.72
C VAL A 693 -22.28 -10.25 8.63
N ILE A 694 -23.34 -11.07 8.71
CA ILE A 694 -23.63 -12.10 7.70
C ILE A 694 -24.60 -11.63 6.60
N GLY A 695 -25.11 -10.40 6.69
CA GLY A 695 -25.89 -9.77 5.64
C GLY A 695 -27.33 -9.45 6.02
N THR A 696 -28.14 -9.17 5.02
CA THR A 696 -29.59 -8.91 5.11
C THR A 696 -30.30 -9.56 3.94
N ALA A 697 -31.63 -9.70 4.02
CA ALA A 697 -32.42 -10.19 2.88
C ALA A 697 -32.21 -9.35 1.60
N THR A 698 -31.98 -8.04 1.77
CA THR A 698 -31.77 -7.10 0.66
C THR A 698 -30.34 -7.12 0.11
N ALA A 699 -29.33 -7.24 1.00
CA ALA A 699 -27.91 -7.16 0.63
C ALA A 699 -27.28 -8.53 0.32
N GLY A 700 -27.99 -9.62 0.62
CA GLY A 700 -27.51 -10.98 0.45
C GLY A 700 -26.58 -11.46 1.57
N LEU A 701 -26.16 -12.71 1.45
CA LEU A 701 -25.25 -13.37 2.39
C LEU A 701 -23.84 -12.84 2.25
N ARG A 702 -23.15 -12.63 3.37
CA ARG A 702 -21.79 -12.08 3.48
C ARG A 702 -20.95 -12.88 4.48
N GLY A 703 -19.74 -12.43 4.72
CA GLY A 703 -18.85 -12.90 5.77
C GLY A 703 -18.39 -14.32 5.61
N PHE A 704 -18.10 -14.95 6.71
CA PHE A 704 -17.71 -16.35 6.77
C PHE A 704 -18.82 -17.29 6.30
N ALA A 705 -20.09 -16.97 6.60
CA ALA A 705 -21.25 -17.69 6.11
C ALA A 705 -21.29 -17.76 4.57
N ALA A 706 -21.04 -16.64 3.88
CA ALA A 706 -20.96 -16.62 2.41
C ALA A 706 -19.77 -17.42 1.89
N PHE A 707 -18.63 -17.32 2.56
CA PHE A 707 -17.42 -18.06 2.19
C PHE A 707 -17.65 -19.57 2.27
N VAL A 708 -18.23 -20.08 3.36
CA VAL A 708 -18.56 -21.50 3.53
C VAL A 708 -19.60 -21.95 2.49
N THR A 709 -20.61 -21.10 2.24
CA THR A 709 -21.64 -21.38 1.22
C THR A 709 -21.02 -21.54 -0.16
N GLY A 710 -20.06 -20.69 -0.53
CA GLY A 710 -19.33 -20.79 -1.80
C GLY A 710 -18.64 -22.13 -2.03
N HIS A 711 -18.23 -22.82 -0.95
CA HIS A 711 -17.60 -24.15 -1.01
C HIS A 711 -18.61 -25.30 -0.95
N LEU A 712 -19.74 -25.14 -0.27
CA LEU A 712 -20.62 -26.23 0.09
C LEU A 712 -22.01 -26.25 -0.61
N ALA A 713 -22.46 -25.11 -1.18
CA ALA A 713 -23.82 -25.01 -1.74
C ALA A 713 -24.16 -26.07 -2.80
N SER A 714 -23.19 -26.52 -3.59
CA SER A 714 -23.40 -27.54 -4.64
C SER A 714 -23.29 -28.98 -4.14
N THR A 715 -23.08 -29.20 -2.84
CA THR A 715 -22.81 -30.55 -2.29
C THR A 715 -24.04 -31.27 -1.74
N GLY A 716 -25.19 -30.59 -1.66
CA GLY A 716 -26.42 -31.12 -1.06
C GLY A 716 -26.43 -31.09 0.48
N VAL A 717 -25.42 -30.50 1.10
CA VAL A 717 -25.38 -30.31 2.54
C VAL A 717 -26.37 -29.21 2.96
N LYS A 718 -27.13 -29.41 4.02
CA LYS A 718 -27.98 -28.38 4.63
C LYS A 718 -27.09 -27.36 5.30
N LEU A 719 -27.28 -26.06 5.00
CA LEU A 719 -26.53 -24.95 5.57
C LEU A 719 -27.43 -24.09 6.44
N GLU A 720 -26.96 -23.76 7.64
CA GLU A 720 -27.58 -22.78 8.53
C GLU A 720 -26.54 -21.80 9.04
N TYR A 721 -26.96 -20.55 9.32
CA TYR A 721 -26.03 -19.46 9.58
C TYR A 721 -26.42 -18.73 10.87
N PHE A 722 -25.41 -18.44 11.71
CA PHE A 722 -25.52 -17.63 12.90
C PHE A 722 -24.49 -16.50 12.82
N GLY A 723 -24.95 -15.29 13.03
CA GLY A 723 -24.15 -14.08 12.97
C GLY A 723 -25.04 -12.85 13.07
N ILE A 724 -24.46 -11.67 12.85
CA ILE A 724 -25.18 -10.41 12.94
C ILE A 724 -25.95 -10.18 11.63
N VAL A 725 -27.27 -10.23 11.74
CA VAL A 725 -28.20 -9.98 10.63
C VAL A 725 -28.78 -8.60 10.78
N ASP A 726 -28.74 -7.77 9.72
CA ASP A 726 -29.29 -6.43 9.69
C ASP A 726 -28.81 -5.53 10.88
N PRO A 727 -27.57 -5.02 10.81
CA PRO A 727 -26.94 -4.30 11.92
C PRO A 727 -27.43 -2.85 12.08
N GLN A 728 -28.58 -2.46 11.46
CA GLN A 728 -29.08 -1.09 11.57
C GLN A 728 -29.40 -0.70 13.01
N LEU A 729 -29.81 -1.66 13.81
CA LEU A 729 -30.07 -1.48 15.26
C LEU A 729 -29.24 -2.51 16.02
N ALA A 730 -28.15 -2.10 16.62
CA ALA A 730 -27.34 -2.92 17.50
C ALA A 730 -27.29 -2.30 18.90
N PRO A 731 -27.54 -3.07 19.97
CA PRO A 731 -27.49 -2.52 21.33
C PRO A 731 -26.05 -2.23 21.77
N SER A 732 -25.84 -1.13 22.49
CA SER A 732 -24.55 -0.81 23.11
C SER A 732 -24.41 -1.58 24.43
N GLU A 733 -23.99 -2.86 24.34
CA GLU A 733 -23.94 -3.79 25.47
C GLU A 733 -22.67 -4.65 25.42
N THR A 734 -22.51 -5.57 26.38
CA THR A 734 -21.49 -6.63 26.33
C THR A 734 -21.80 -7.60 25.16
N HIS A 735 -20.79 -8.30 24.69
CA HIS A 735 -20.96 -9.27 23.60
C HIS A 735 -22.09 -10.30 23.87
N LEU A 736 -22.26 -10.74 25.13
CA LEU A 736 -23.30 -11.71 25.47
C LEU A 736 -24.71 -11.18 25.16
N LEU A 737 -25.02 -9.94 25.53
CA LEU A 737 -26.31 -9.32 25.28
C LEU A 737 -26.50 -8.93 23.79
N VAL A 738 -25.42 -8.54 23.12
CA VAL A 738 -25.44 -8.30 21.67
C VAL A 738 -25.70 -9.60 20.92
N TRP A 739 -25.02 -10.67 21.29
CA TRP A 739 -25.25 -12.01 20.69
C TRP A 739 -26.64 -12.54 20.99
N GLU A 740 -27.18 -12.32 22.21
CA GLU A 740 -28.58 -12.67 22.52
C GLU A 740 -29.55 -11.92 21.61
N HIS A 741 -29.34 -10.61 21.39
CA HIS A 741 -30.18 -9.80 20.50
C HIS A 741 -30.20 -10.35 19.08
N TYR A 742 -29.09 -10.91 18.58
CA TYR A 742 -29.00 -11.50 17.25
C TYR A 742 -29.24 -13.03 17.22
N GLY A 743 -29.66 -13.61 18.33
CA GLY A 743 -29.95 -15.05 18.42
C GLY A 743 -28.74 -15.96 18.34
N MET A 744 -27.53 -15.44 18.59
CA MET A 744 -26.27 -16.17 18.61
C MET A 744 -26.02 -16.81 19.97
N THR A 745 -26.99 -17.57 20.49
CA THR A 745 -26.94 -18.16 21.82
C THR A 745 -26.79 -19.69 21.73
N GLU A 746 -26.24 -20.27 22.80
CA GLU A 746 -26.11 -21.71 22.97
C GLU A 746 -27.44 -22.43 22.74
N ALA A 747 -28.54 -21.93 23.35
CA ALA A 747 -29.87 -22.53 23.23
C ALA A 747 -30.38 -22.53 21.76
N ARG A 748 -30.21 -21.43 21.03
CA ARG A 748 -30.67 -21.34 19.64
C ARG A 748 -29.84 -22.22 18.70
N LEU A 749 -28.53 -22.31 18.92
CA LEU A 749 -27.70 -23.23 18.14
C LEU A 749 -28.06 -24.69 18.43
N ALA A 750 -28.28 -25.05 19.71
CA ALA A 750 -28.70 -26.40 20.09
C ALA A 750 -30.08 -26.76 19.48
N GLU A 751 -31.05 -25.83 19.51
CA GLU A 751 -32.35 -25.99 18.86
C GLU A 751 -32.21 -26.30 17.35
N ALA A 752 -31.35 -25.53 16.64
CA ALA A 752 -31.10 -25.75 15.21
C ALA A 752 -30.48 -27.14 14.93
N LEU A 753 -29.53 -27.56 15.77
CA LEU A 753 -28.91 -28.88 15.69
C LEU A 753 -29.95 -30.01 15.93
N LEU A 754 -30.81 -29.86 16.93
CA LEU A 754 -31.86 -30.82 17.27
C LEU A 754 -32.96 -30.87 16.21
N GLY A 755 -33.32 -29.73 15.61
CA GLY A 755 -34.32 -29.65 14.53
C GLY A 755 -33.89 -30.41 13.27
N ALA A 756 -32.62 -30.58 13.03
CA ALA A 756 -32.05 -31.35 11.95
C ALA A 756 -32.35 -32.88 12.08
N GLY A 757 -32.41 -33.38 13.33
CA GLY A 757 -32.72 -34.80 13.60
C GLY A 757 -34.19 -35.17 13.44
N SER A 758 -35.12 -34.22 13.39
CA SER A 758 -36.56 -34.45 13.42
C SER A 758 -37.26 -34.41 12.06
N GLY A 759 -36.57 -34.12 10.97
CA GLY A 759 -37.19 -34.17 9.62
C GLY A 759 -38.34 -33.16 9.38
N ALA A 760 -38.59 -32.23 10.30
CA ALA A 760 -39.69 -31.28 10.24
C ALA A 760 -39.22 -29.93 9.66
N SER A 761 -39.52 -29.72 8.39
CA SER A 761 -39.55 -28.37 7.78
C SER A 761 -40.53 -27.49 8.56
N ARG A 762 -40.01 -26.52 9.29
CA ARG A 762 -40.76 -25.33 9.72
C ARG A 762 -40.01 -24.09 9.29
N ILE A 763 -40.48 -23.55 8.18
CA ILE A 763 -40.22 -22.15 7.81
C ILE A 763 -41.23 -21.34 8.64
N PRO A 764 -40.85 -20.34 9.43
CA PRO A 764 -41.74 -19.30 9.90
C PRO A 764 -42.02 -18.27 8.83
#